data_93d2aea02adc294b4e85780aef9ac13d
#
_entry.id   93d2aea02adc294b4e85780aef9ac13d
#
_cell.length_a   1.000
_cell.length_b   1.000
_cell.length_c   1.000
_cell.angle_alpha   90.00
_cell.angle_beta   90.00
_cell.angle_gamma   90.00
#
_symmetry.space_group_name_H-M   'P 1'
#
loop_
_entity.id
_entity.type
_entity.pdbx_description
1 polymer ?
#
loop_
_entity_poly.entity_id
_entity_poly.type
_entity_poly.pdbx_seq_one_letter_code
_entity_poly.pdbx_strand_id
1 'polypeptide(L)'
;MVNIIKNNKIDKSNMYNIETEQYIEEPWSIIESYFKGHHLERLVRHQLESYNNFVGYQIIKTIEMFNPVHIVSENDYDPVNKKHSLEVFITFENFQMYRPQIHENNGAIKLMFPQEARLRNFTYASAMTIDINIKYIIRTGVNLENSQTICKTLSKIHIGKLPIMLKSNICVLNQYKYVEHTHTGECKYDAGGYFIINGSEKTVLGQERTAENRVYCFNVAKNNTKYIWTAEIKSVPDTKCISPKQTNVMISSKNNGFGNAIYVQMPRIKQVIPLFVVFRALGVLTDKEICEKILLDINHPHHKILLQSLQASVIDSNIYLTQEESIKYITSFAMYTPINMDRETGIKKKLEFTMDILKNDLFPHCQTITQKIYFLGYMTNRLLHARFELIKPDDRDSYINKRIDLTGTLLNNLFRNYFNKLVKDMEKQVNREINNGSWKSTDDYENIINLTNLYKIIKSTTIENGLKRALATGDFGIKHINSNKVGVAQVLNRLTYISSLSHARRVSTPTDKSGKLIPPRKLHNTCWGYLCPAETPEGQSVGIVKNLSYMTHVTIHSNSQPLYEYITPYIIKLENPELTSINIFNKVKVFINGTWLGISEDPYELFISLKEKKYKGIINIYTSIVFDYKMKEIRICNDSGRLTRPVLRVKNKNILIDNDMISKINSGEIIWDNLLTSTSFPESIIEYIDPEEQSWSLIATKPKDIINYSSEQILKYTHCEIHPSSIFGILASCIPFPEHNQSPRNTYQCLDINELVLLSSGEKKRIADINIGDEVISFHPETMETSITKVTHHYIRETIKKIYNIKTISGREIIATEDHKFMTSSGWVEVKDLIPTITKIGIYMNNCYPIKNNSFGTLSCILSEDQFINFFKEQNFKMKLIMKYVSELKNQELLPLYNNNNKISILSRIFGFILSD
;
A
#
# COMPACT_ATOMS: atom_id res chain seq x y z
N MET A 1 38.33 21.69 -42.82
CA MET A 1 37.11 21.72 -41.94
C MET A 1 37.02 22.92 -40.99
N VAL A 2 37.79 23.98 -41.18
CA VAL A 2 37.79 25.18 -40.30
C VAL A 2 37.16 26.40 -41.01
N ASN A 3 36.80 26.33 -42.28
CA ASN A 3 36.31 27.46 -43.06
C ASN A 3 34.81 27.38 -43.44
N ILE A 4 34.03 26.45 -42.88
CA ILE A 4 32.56 26.33 -43.13
C ILE A 4 31.71 26.89 -41.99
N ILE A 5 32.33 27.28 -40.85
CA ILE A 5 31.63 27.80 -39.70
C ILE A 5 31.50 29.34 -39.65
N LYS A 6 31.95 30.03 -40.68
CA LYS A 6 31.96 31.54 -40.66
C LYS A 6 30.79 32.23 -41.37
N ASN A 7 29.83 31.56 -41.96
CA ASN A 7 28.78 32.24 -42.72
C ASN A 7 27.31 31.90 -42.37
N ASN A 8 27.04 31.29 -41.24
CA ASN A 8 25.67 31.31 -40.71
C ASN A 8 25.65 32.19 -39.43
N LYS A 9 25.54 33.49 -39.63
CA LYS A 9 24.93 34.37 -38.62
C LYS A 9 23.45 33.93 -38.53
N ILE A 10 23.15 32.90 -37.75
CA ILE A 10 21.82 32.67 -37.23
C ILE A 10 21.55 33.91 -36.37
N ASP A 11 20.49 34.62 -36.72
CA ASP A 11 20.03 35.81 -35.99
C ASP A 11 19.76 35.41 -34.56
N LYS A 12 20.70 35.69 -33.65
CA LYS A 12 20.59 35.40 -32.24
C LYS A 12 19.38 36.11 -31.57
N SER A 13 18.85 37.17 -32.21
CA SER A 13 17.66 37.88 -31.76
C SER A 13 16.38 37.02 -31.81
N ASN A 14 16.25 36.19 -32.87
CA ASN A 14 15.10 35.27 -33.00
C ASN A 14 15.24 34.02 -32.13
N MET A 15 16.47 33.60 -31.78
CA MET A 15 16.67 32.49 -30.84
C MET A 15 16.35 32.89 -29.39
N TYR A 16 16.62 34.15 -29.04
CA TYR A 16 16.31 34.67 -27.67
C TYR A 16 14.81 34.81 -27.45
N ASN A 17 14.03 35.20 -28.44
CA ASN A 17 12.59 35.37 -28.31
C ASN A 17 11.82 34.03 -28.23
N ILE A 18 12.33 32.95 -28.88
CA ILE A 18 11.74 31.63 -28.78
C ILE A 18 12.09 30.94 -27.45
N GLU A 19 13.28 31.22 -26.89
CA GLU A 19 13.71 30.68 -25.60
C GLU A 19 13.00 31.36 -24.39
N THR A 20 12.59 32.61 -24.52
CA THR A 20 11.98 33.38 -23.41
C THR A 20 10.49 33.07 -23.24
N GLU A 21 9.76 32.66 -24.26
CA GLU A 21 8.32 32.37 -24.14
C GLU A 21 7.97 31.06 -23.42
N GLN A 22 8.92 30.11 -23.34
CA GLN A 22 8.65 28.79 -22.70
C GLN A 22 9.57 28.44 -21.53
N TYR A 23 10.44 29.36 -21.11
CA TYR A 23 11.32 29.15 -19.98
C TYR A 23 10.63 29.57 -18.69
N ILE A 24 10.47 28.63 -17.76
CA ILE A 24 10.02 28.91 -16.39
C ILE A 24 11.26 29.31 -15.61
N GLU A 25 11.42 30.58 -15.30
CA GLU A 25 12.57 31.11 -14.56
C GLU A 25 12.56 30.62 -13.12
N GLU A 26 11.39 30.58 -12.48
CA GLU A 26 11.24 30.24 -11.07
C GLU A 26 10.22 29.11 -10.83
N PRO A 27 10.53 27.84 -11.16
CA PRO A 27 9.61 26.71 -10.92
C PRO A 27 9.31 26.49 -9.43
N TRP A 28 10.20 27.00 -8.54
CA TRP A 28 10.02 26.94 -7.09
C TRP A 28 8.83 27.76 -6.60
N SER A 29 8.45 28.83 -7.26
CA SER A 29 7.27 29.62 -6.95
C SER A 29 5.98 28.79 -7.04
N ILE A 30 5.90 27.90 -7.99
CA ILE A 30 4.77 26.99 -8.17
C ILE A 30 4.73 25.99 -7.01
N ILE A 31 5.87 25.44 -6.60
CA ILE A 31 5.99 24.51 -5.48
C ILE A 31 5.67 25.22 -4.15
N GLU A 32 6.16 26.44 -3.98
CA GLU A 32 5.88 27.26 -2.80
C GLU A 32 4.38 27.56 -2.67
N SER A 33 3.70 27.87 -3.77
CA SER A 33 2.25 28.08 -3.77
C SER A 33 1.46 26.86 -3.27
N TYR A 34 1.95 25.64 -3.55
CA TYR A 34 1.37 24.40 -3.01
C TYR A 34 1.38 24.36 -1.49
N PHE A 35 2.43 24.87 -0.85
CA PHE A 35 2.55 24.90 0.61
C PHE A 35 1.97 26.15 1.25
N LYS A 36 1.81 27.27 0.50
CA LYS A 36 1.34 28.56 0.99
C LYS A 36 -0.07 28.46 1.57
N GLY A 37 -0.26 28.90 2.80
CA GLY A 37 -1.55 28.85 3.52
C GLY A 37 -1.84 27.56 4.29
N HIS A 38 -1.26 26.41 3.90
CA HIS A 38 -1.47 25.10 4.54
C HIS A 38 -0.17 24.34 4.79
N HIS A 39 0.91 25.04 5.05
CA HIS A 39 2.29 24.54 5.09
C HIS A 39 2.47 23.11 5.57
N LEU A 40 2.25 22.86 6.86
CA LEU A 40 2.50 21.55 7.48
C LEU A 40 1.37 20.56 7.24
N GLU A 41 0.13 21.04 7.16
CA GLU A 41 -1.03 20.18 6.92
C GLU A 41 -0.94 19.49 5.56
N ARG A 42 -0.34 20.14 4.54
CA ARG A 42 -0.13 19.53 3.22
C ARG A 42 0.71 18.25 3.30
N LEU A 43 1.72 18.22 4.18
CA LEU A 43 2.61 17.05 4.32
C LEU A 43 1.92 15.85 4.98
N VAL A 44 0.97 16.09 5.88
CA VAL A 44 0.20 15.04 6.58
C VAL A 44 -1.25 14.93 6.10
N ARG A 45 -1.60 15.63 5.03
CA ARG A 45 -2.96 15.72 4.48
C ARG A 45 -3.60 14.35 4.27
N HIS A 46 -2.86 13.39 3.71
CA HIS A 46 -3.33 12.03 3.48
C HIS A 46 -3.78 11.33 4.78
N GLN A 47 -3.09 11.57 5.90
CA GLN A 47 -3.47 11.01 7.20
C GLN A 47 -4.77 11.66 7.73
N LEU A 48 -4.83 13.00 7.72
CA LEU A 48 -5.96 13.76 8.23
C LEU A 48 -7.24 13.50 7.42
N GLU A 49 -7.15 13.59 6.10
CA GLU A 49 -8.31 13.37 5.22
C GLU A 49 -8.82 11.92 5.30
N SER A 50 -7.91 10.94 5.35
CA SER A 50 -8.28 9.54 5.51
C SER A 50 -9.01 9.28 6.83
N TYR A 51 -8.53 9.86 7.93
CA TYR A 51 -9.18 9.75 9.24
C TYR A 51 -10.53 10.48 9.26
N ASN A 52 -10.61 11.69 8.70
CA ASN A 52 -11.86 12.44 8.61
C ASN A 52 -12.92 11.69 7.79
N ASN A 53 -12.52 11.08 6.67
CA ASN A 53 -13.41 10.23 5.87
C ASN A 53 -13.85 8.96 6.63
N PHE A 54 -12.97 8.36 7.43
CA PHE A 54 -13.32 7.23 8.27
C PHE A 54 -14.45 7.59 9.24
N VAL A 55 -14.32 8.70 9.95
CA VAL A 55 -15.30 9.13 10.94
C VAL A 55 -16.59 9.64 10.31
N GLY A 56 -16.48 10.47 9.25
CA GLY A 56 -17.63 11.12 8.63
C GLY A 56 -18.46 10.22 7.70
N TYR A 57 -17.84 9.18 7.14
CA TYR A 57 -18.48 8.34 6.13
C TYR A 57 -18.40 6.84 6.41
N GLN A 58 -17.19 6.30 6.59
CA GLN A 58 -16.98 4.85 6.60
C GLN A 58 -17.59 4.16 7.82
N ILE A 59 -17.55 4.78 9.01
CA ILE A 59 -18.19 4.22 10.22
C ILE A 59 -19.70 4.10 10.00
N ILE A 60 -20.34 5.16 9.49
CA ILE A 60 -21.80 5.18 9.25
C ILE A 60 -22.17 4.07 8.27
N LYS A 61 -21.45 3.99 7.12
CA LYS A 61 -21.69 2.93 6.12
C LYS A 61 -21.42 1.54 6.66
N THR A 62 -20.48 1.39 7.56
CA THR A 62 -20.18 0.10 8.21
C THR A 62 -21.32 -0.29 9.16
N ILE A 63 -21.88 0.64 9.93
CA ILE A 63 -23.03 0.37 10.83
C ILE A 63 -24.26 0.02 10.00
N GLU A 64 -24.58 0.80 8.96
CA GLU A 64 -25.70 0.54 8.05
C GLU A 64 -25.66 -0.88 7.43
N MET A 65 -24.46 -1.41 7.18
CA MET A 65 -24.31 -2.74 6.58
C MET A 65 -24.83 -3.87 7.48
N PHE A 66 -24.88 -3.65 8.80
CA PHE A 66 -25.39 -4.64 9.75
C PHE A 66 -26.91 -4.54 9.95
N ASN A 67 -27.55 -3.49 9.43
CA ASN A 67 -29.00 -3.27 9.59
C ASN A 67 -29.83 -4.04 8.54
N PRO A 68 -30.96 -4.62 8.92
CA PRO A 68 -31.40 -4.92 10.30
C PRO A 68 -30.74 -6.19 10.84
N VAL A 69 -30.49 -6.26 12.14
CA VAL A 69 -30.08 -7.49 12.83
C VAL A 69 -31.33 -8.27 13.19
N HIS A 70 -31.54 -9.44 12.57
CA HIS A 70 -32.68 -10.31 12.82
C HIS A 70 -32.29 -11.38 13.85
N ILE A 71 -33.01 -11.39 15.00
CA ILE A 71 -32.76 -12.30 16.11
C ILE A 71 -34.02 -13.15 16.32
N VAL A 72 -33.85 -14.46 16.28
CA VAL A 72 -34.86 -15.46 16.54
C VAL A 72 -34.34 -16.48 17.54
N SER A 73 -35.24 -17.01 18.40
CA SER A 73 -34.93 -18.11 19.28
C SER A 73 -35.34 -19.45 18.66
N GLU A 74 -34.47 -20.45 18.75
CA GLU A 74 -34.77 -21.80 18.27
C GLU A 74 -35.92 -22.42 19.07
N ASN A 75 -36.08 -22.04 20.36
CA ASN A 75 -37.10 -22.55 21.24
C ASN A 75 -38.55 -22.06 20.89
N ASP A 76 -38.63 -20.94 20.14
CA ASP A 76 -39.86 -20.29 19.74
C ASP A 76 -40.27 -20.63 18.29
N TYR A 77 -39.64 -21.64 17.68
CA TYR A 77 -39.91 -22.09 16.32
C TYR A 77 -41.05 -23.10 16.30
N ASP A 78 -42.11 -22.82 15.56
CA ASP A 78 -43.19 -23.76 15.27
C ASP A 78 -42.90 -24.53 13.96
N PRO A 79 -42.65 -25.85 14.06
CA PRO A 79 -42.36 -26.67 12.88
C PRO A 79 -43.56 -26.86 11.95
N VAL A 80 -44.81 -26.75 12.46
CA VAL A 80 -46.01 -26.93 11.66
C VAL A 80 -46.24 -25.73 10.76
N ASN A 81 -46.18 -24.53 11.32
CA ASN A 81 -46.42 -23.28 10.59
C ASN A 81 -45.14 -22.71 9.99
N LYS A 82 -43.97 -23.29 10.26
CA LYS A 82 -42.64 -22.80 9.80
C LYS A 82 -42.36 -21.34 10.15
N LYS A 83 -42.87 -20.88 11.29
CA LYS A 83 -42.75 -19.49 11.76
C LYS A 83 -42.23 -19.46 13.20
N HIS A 84 -41.61 -18.35 13.57
CA HIS A 84 -41.24 -18.07 14.97
C HIS A 84 -42.37 -17.29 15.64
N SER A 85 -42.63 -17.56 16.91
CA SER A 85 -43.61 -16.85 17.71
C SER A 85 -43.11 -15.42 18.03
N LEU A 86 -41.83 -15.27 18.29
CA LEU A 86 -41.17 -13.98 18.54
C LEU A 86 -40.01 -13.76 17.58
N GLU A 87 -40.02 -12.63 16.90
CA GLU A 87 -38.93 -12.14 16.08
C GLU A 87 -38.52 -10.75 16.55
N VAL A 88 -37.24 -10.51 16.71
CA VAL A 88 -36.67 -9.23 17.12
C VAL A 88 -35.81 -8.68 16.01
N PHE A 89 -36.11 -7.49 15.54
CA PHE A 89 -35.30 -6.73 14.58
C PHE A 89 -34.66 -5.54 15.26
N ILE A 90 -33.36 -5.43 15.15
CA ILE A 90 -32.60 -4.30 15.72
C ILE A 90 -31.96 -3.52 14.60
N THR A 91 -32.18 -2.20 14.56
CA THR A 91 -31.57 -1.26 13.62
C THR A 91 -30.75 -0.22 14.39
N PHE A 92 -29.58 0.12 13.86
CA PHE A 92 -28.68 1.12 14.41
C PHE A 92 -28.75 2.38 13.55
N GLU A 93 -28.98 3.53 14.18
CA GLU A 93 -29.14 4.81 13.52
C GLU A 93 -28.39 5.92 14.27
N ASN A 94 -28.31 7.12 13.70
CA ASN A 94 -27.84 8.35 14.33
C ASN A 94 -26.48 8.20 15.05
N PHE A 95 -25.47 7.70 14.33
CA PHE A 95 -24.11 7.65 14.89
C PHE A 95 -23.61 9.07 15.21
N GLN A 96 -23.17 9.29 16.44
CA GLN A 96 -22.63 10.56 16.91
C GLN A 96 -21.31 10.38 17.64
N MET A 97 -20.41 11.34 17.48
CA MET A 97 -19.19 11.46 18.26
C MET A 97 -19.19 12.77 19.05
N TYR A 98 -18.74 12.67 20.28
CA TYR A 98 -18.66 13.81 21.19
C TYR A 98 -17.24 14.41 21.22
N ARG A 99 -17.11 15.57 21.87
CA ARG A 99 -15.78 16.13 22.16
C ARG A 99 -15.06 15.25 23.19
N PRO A 100 -13.72 15.15 23.12
CA PRO A 100 -12.96 14.40 24.13
C PRO A 100 -13.09 15.08 25.50
N GLN A 101 -13.45 14.29 26.49
CA GLN A 101 -13.72 14.77 27.84
C GLN A 101 -12.96 13.93 28.89
N ILE A 102 -12.57 14.60 29.97
CA ILE A 102 -12.03 13.97 31.18
C ILE A 102 -13.09 14.09 32.28
N HIS A 103 -13.40 12.98 32.91
CA HIS A 103 -14.17 12.92 34.13
C HIS A 103 -13.21 12.84 35.30
N GLU A 104 -13.12 13.90 36.06
CA GLU A 104 -12.27 13.98 37.25
C GLU A 104 -12.93 13.27 38.43
N ASN A 105 -12.13 12.83 39.43
CA ASN A 105 -12.65 12.12 40.61
C ASN A 105 -13.63 12.93 41.46
N ASN A 106 -13.58 14.27 41.31
CA ASN A 106 -14.51 15.18 41.99
C ASN A 106 -15.84 15.35 41.23
N GLY A 107 -16.07 14.58 40.18
CA GLY A 107 -17.27 14.67 39.32
C GLY A 107 -17.24 15.78 38.27
N ALA A 108 -16.20 16.62 38.23
CA ALA A 108 -16.08 17.67 37.21
C ALA A 108 -15.77 17.06 35.84
N ILE A 109 -16.43 17.60 34.80
CA ILE A 109 -16.22 17.22 33.42
C ILE A 109 -15.52 18.38 32.69
N LYS A 110 -14.36 18.13 32.11
CA LYS A 110 -13.63 19.13 31.34
C LYS A 110 -13.20 18.56 29.96
N LEU A 111 -12.90 19.46 29.03
CA LEU A 111 -12.35 19.06 27.76
C LEU A 111 -10.95 18.45 27.94
N MET A 112 -10.65 17.39 27.21
CA MET A 112 -9.33 16.76 27.17
C MET A 112 -8.50 17.41 26.06
N PHE A 113 -7.39 18.05 26.46
CA PHE A 113 -6.37 18.51 25.52
C PHE A 113 -5.31 17.43 25.29
N PRO A 114 -4.72 17.35 24.07
CA PRO A 114 -3.71 16.35 23.77
C PRO A 114 -2.50 16.38 24.71
N GLN A 115 -2.03 17.57 25.08
CA GLN A 115 -0.92 17.71 26.03
C GLN A 115 -1.24 17.10 27.40
N GLU A 116 -2.45 17.28 27.89
CA GLU A 116 -2.88 16.69 29.16
C GLU A 116 -2.95 15.16 29.05
N ALA A 117 -3.39 14.63 27.89
CA ALA A 117 -3.39 13.20 27.64
C ALA A 117 -1.97 12.59 27.65
N ARG A 118 -0.95 13.33 27.15
CA ARG A 118 0.46 12.88 27.24
C ARG A 118 0.96 12.87 28.66
N LEU A 119 0.76 13.96 29.39
CA LEU A 119 1.27 14.12 30.75
C LEU A 119 0.65 13.14 31.74
N ARG A 120 -0.65 12.86 31.62
CA ARG A 120 -1.40 11.96 32.50
C ARG A 120 -1.47 10.52 32.01
N ASN A 121 -0.76 10.14 30.95
CA ASN A 121 -0.78 8.83 30.32
C ASN A 121 -2.19 8.35 29.92
N PHE A 122 -3.04 9.29 29.47
CA PHE A 122 -4.37 8.97 28.97
C PHE A 122 -4.34 8.63 27.46
N THR A 123 -5.40 7.99 27.02
CA THR A 123 -5.67 7.86 25.57
C THR A 123 -6.56 9.02 25.13
N TYR A 124 -6.09 9.80 24.15
CA TYR A 124 -6.86 10.88 23.56
C TYR A 124 -7.96 10.32 22.68
N ALA A 125 -9.18 10.22 23.21
CA ALA A 125 -10.31 9.54 22.59
C ALA A 125 -11.64 10.25 22.88
N SER A 126 -12.60 10.03 21.99
CA SER A 126 -13.96 10.57 22.09
C SER A 126 -14.98 9.44 22.25
N ALA A 127 -16.04 9.71 23.02
CA ALA A 127 -17.16 8.80 23.16
C ALA A 127 -17.98 8.72 21.86
N MET A 128 -18.42 7.50 21.53
CA MET A 128 -19.31 7.20 20.40
C MET A 128 -20.68 6.76 20.93
N THR A 129 -21.75 7.27 20.34
CA THR A 129 -23.12 6.84 20.64
C THR A 129 -23.88 6.54 19.36
N ILE A 130 -24.89 5.67 19.51
CA ILE A 130 -25.85 5.32 18.47
C ILE A 130 -27.25 5.27 19.05
N ASP A 131 -28.25 5.45 18.20
CA ASP A 131 -29.65 5.17 18.54
C ASP A 131 -29.97 3.74 18.08
N ILE A 132 -30.74 3.03 18.86
CA ILE A 132 -31.13 1.65 18.63
C ILE A 132 -32.64 1.56 18.53
N ASN A 133 -33.13 1.21 17.35
CA ASN A 133 -34.55 0.95 17.13
C ASN A 133 -34.78 -0.57 17.17
N ILE A 134 -35.66 -0.98 18.06
CA ILE A 134 -36.01 -2.37 18.30
C ILE A 134 -37.44 -2.59 17.85
N LYS A 135 -37.65 -3.54 16.97
CA LYS A 135 -38.98 -3.94 16.50
C LYS A 135 -39.23 -5.38 16.91
N TYR A 136 -40.18 -5.60 17.77
CA TYR A 136 -40.68 -6.92 18.18
C TYR A 136 -41.88 -7.28 17.28
N ILE A 137 -41.81 -8.45 16.68
CA ILE A 137 -42.93 -9.06 15.97
C ILE A 137 -43.38 -10.27 16.76
N ILE A 138 -44.56 -10.20 17.37
CA ILE A 138 -45.12 -11.24 18.23
C ILE A 138 -46.29 -11.86 17.45
N ARG A 139 -46.29 -13.18 17.32
CA ARG A 139 -47.36 -13.91 16.66
C ARG A 139 -48.05 -14.79 17.68
N THR A 140 -49.36 -14.65 17.73
CA THR A 140 -50.26 -15.41 18.63
C THR A 140 -51.32 -16.14 17.82
N GLY A 141 -51.96 -17.13 18.46
CA GLY A 141 -52.99 -17.97 17.80
C GLY A 141 -52.47 -19.36 17.40
N VAL A 142 -53.36 -20.31 17.17
CA VAL A 142 -53.03 -21.71 16.88
C VAL A 142 -52.19 -21.85 15.59
N ASN A 143 -52.43 -20.99 14.58
CA ASN A 143 -51.66 -20.96 13.34
C ASN A 143 -50.70 -19.76 13.23
N LEU A 144 -50.41 -19.05 14.34
CA LEU A 144 -49.59 -17.86 14.35
C LEU A 144 -50.07 -16.77 13.35
N GLU A 145 -51.42 -16.61 13.27
CA GLU A 145 -52.09 -15.71 12.28
C GLU A 145 -52.12 -14.26 12.78
N ASN A 146 -52.27 -14.03 14.06
CA ASN A 146 -52.31 -12.69 14.64
C ASN A 146 -50.91 -12.18 14.88
N SER A 147 -50.55 -11.11 14.19
CA SER A 147 -49.23 -10.46 14.40
C SER A 147 -49.36 -9.10 15.06
N GLN A 148 -48.73 -8.89 16.19
CA GLN A 148 -48.58 -7.63 16.87
C GLN A 148 -47.15 -7.11 16.69
N THR A 149 -47.02 -5.84 16.38
CA THR A 149 -45.72 -5.19 16.26
C THR A 149 -45.54 -4.16 17.36
N ILE A 150 -44.46 -4.28 18.14
CA ILE A 150 -44.07 -3.31 19.16
C ILE A 150 -42.77 -2.67 18.73
N CYS A 151 -42.70 -1.35 18.74
CA CYS A 151 -41.46 -0.59 18.40
C CYS A 151 -40.94 0.17 19.63
N LYS A 152 -39.67 0.06 19.92
CA LYS A 152 -38.98 0.75 21.00
C LYS A 152 -37.72 1.41 20.51
N THR A 153 -37.46 2.66 20.86
CA THR A 153 -36.24 3.38 20.53
C THR A 153 -35.46 3.68 21.79
N LEU A 154 -34.15 3.34 21.77
CA LEU A 154 -33.20 3.68 22.81
C LEU A 154 -32.20 4.66 22.23
N SER A 155 -32.21 5.89 22.68
CA SER A 155 -31.35 6.96 22.14
C SER A 155 -30.04 7.11 22.88
N LYS A 156 -29.01 7.57 22.17
CA LYS A 156 -27.67 7.93 22.70
C LYS A 156 -26.97 6.81 23.48
N ILE A 157 -27.07 5.58 22.98
CA ILE A 157 -26.43 4.43 23.60
C ILE A 157 -24.94 4.45 23.36
N HIS A 158 -24.15 4.41 24.43
CA HIS A 158 -22.70 4.42 24.38
C HIS A 158 -22.14 3.08 23.89
N ILE A 159 -21.41 3.07 22.77
CA ILE A 159 -20.81 1.89 22.15
C ILE A 159 -19.30 1.78 22.33
N GLY A 160 -18.65 2.79 22.91
CA GLY A 160 -17.22 2.81 23.20
C GLY A 160 -16.57 4.15 22.94
N LYS A 161 -15.24 4.20 23.05
CA LYS A 161 -14.44 5.39 22.74
C LYS A 161 -13.56 5.15 21.51
N LEU A 162 -13.50 6.16 20.63
CA LEU A 162 -12.63 6.15 19.44
C LEU A 162 -11.42 7.04 19.67
N PRO A 163 -10.18 6.54 19.51
CA PRO A 163 -8.98 7.37 19.52
C PRO A 163 -9.04 8.45 18.43
N ILE A 164 -8.67 9.69 18.80
CA ILE A 164 -8.73 10.86 17.92
C ILE A 164 -7.33 11.13 17.35
N MET A 165 -7.28 11.35 16.03
CA MET A 165 -6.07 11.84 15.37
C MET A 165 -5.92 13.34 15.62
N LEU A 166 -4.71 13.76 16.00
CA LEU A 166 -4.43 15.18 16.26
C LEU A 166 -4.61 16.01 14.97
N LYS A 167 -5.20 17.19 15.14
CA LYS A 167 -5.59 18.15 14.09
C LYS A 167 -6.64 17.63 13.08
N SER A 168 -7.28 16.47 13.34
CA SER A 168 -8.49 16.07 12.60
C SER A 168 -9.67 16.97 12.90
N ASN A 169 -10.76 16.86 12.12
CA ASN A 169 -11.97 17.68 12.29
C ASN A 169 -12.61 17.58 13.67
N ILE A 170 -12.42 16.44 14.35
CA ILE A 170 -12.98 16.18 15.70
C ILE A 170 -12.01 16.63 16.79
N CYS A 171 -10.75 16.83 16.45
CA CYS A 171 -9.74 17.24 17.42
C CYS A 171 -10.06 18.63 17.99
N VAL A 172 -9.92 18.76 19.32
CA VAL A 172 -10.11 20.03 20.03
C VAL A 172 -9.23 21.13 19.42
N LEU A 173 -7.99 20.83 19.04
CA LEU A 173 -7.06 21.79 18.45
C LEU A 173 -7.57 22.43 17.15
N ASN A 174 -8.34 21.70 16.35
CA ASN A 174 -8.92 22.24 15.12
C ASN A 174 -10.03 23.27 15.40
N GLN A 175 -10.73 23.10 16.51
CA GLN A 175 -11.77 24.04 16.95
C GLN A 175 -11.20 25.30 17.58
N TYR A 176 -10.03 25.20 18.21
CA TYR A 176 -9.32 26.28 18.88
C TYR A 176 -8.11 26.79 18.08
N LYS A 177 -8.22 26.84 16.76
CA LYS A 177 -7.13 27.31 15.86
C LYS A 177 -6.59 28.70 16.18
N TYR A 178 -7.42 29.57 16.73
CA TYR A 178 -7.09 30.98 17.03
C TYR A 178 -6.65 31.18 18.47
N VAL A 179 -6.67 30.16 19.32
CA VAL A 179 -6.19 30.25 20.69
C VAL A 179 -4.67 30.14 20.71
N GLU A 180 -4.03 30.98 21.50
CA GLU A 180 -2.57 30.93 21.64
C GLU A 180 -2.09 29.55 22.11
N HIS A 181 -0.94 29.16 21.58
CA HIS A 181 -0.36 27.83 21.85
C HIS A 181 0.01 27.65 23.33
N THR A 182 0.29 28.74 24.03
CA THR A 182 0.52 28.75 25.48
C THR A 182 -0.65 28.19 26.28
N HIS A 183 -1.89 28.45 25.84
CA HIS A 183 -3.10 27.93 26.50
C HIS A 183 -3.41 26.47 26.16
N THR A 184 -3.09 26.05 24.96
CA THR A 184 -3.32 24.65 24.52
C THR A 184 -2.19 23.72 24.93
N GLY A 185 -1.00 24.27 25.25
CA GLY A 185 0.22 23.49 25.49
C GLY A 185 0.83 22.79 24.28
N GLU A 186 0.34 23.11 23.08
CA GLU A 186 0.76 22.44 21.84
C GLU A 186 1.67 23.30 20.99
N CYS A 187 2.63 22.69 20.31
CA CYS A 187 3.55 23.38 19.41
C CYS A 187 2.83 23.89 18.15
N LYS A 188 3.05 25.15 17.79
CA LYS A 188 2.53 25.77 16.56
C LYS A 188 2.94 25.01 15.30
N TYR A 189 4.16 24.48 15.30
CA TYR A 189 4.76 23.80 14.15
C TYR A 189 4.52 22.28 14.13
N ASP A 190 3.74 21.71 15.05
CA ASP A 190 3.35 20.30 14.99
C ASP A 190 2.32 20.11 13.87
N ALA A 191 2.60 19.18 12.95
CA ALA A 191 1.72 18.89 11.82
C ALA A 191 0.46 18.09 12.20
N GLY A 192 0.47 17.39 13.36
CA GLY A 192 -0.58 16.41 13.71
C GLY A 192 -0.49 15.12 12.88
N GLY A 193 -1.62 14.48 12.65
CA GLY A 193 -1.68 13.24 11.86
C GLY A 193 -1.23 11.97 12.61
N TYR A 194 -1.26 11.99 13.94
CA TYR A 194 -0.92 10.88 14.83
C TYR A 194 -1.88 10.78 16.02
N PHE A 195 -1.76 9.69 16.78
CA PHE A 195 -2.62 9.40 17.94
C PHE A 195 -1.82 9.46 19.24
N ILE A 196 -2.52 9.74 20.36
CA ILE A 196 -1.96 9.60 21.70
C ILE A 196 -2.67 8.44 22.39
N ILE A 197 -1.92 7.37 22.65
CA ILE A 197 -2.42 6.14 23.26
C ILE A 197 -1.62 5.85 24.54
N ASN A 198 -2.27 5.88 25.70
CA ASN A 198 -1.62 5.76 27.00
C ASN A 198 -0.42 6.72 27.15
N GLY A 199 -0.58 7.96 26.72
CA GLY A 199 0.46 8.99 26.76
C GLY A 199 1.52 8.89 25.64
N SER A 200 1.62 7.78 24.92
CA SER A 200 2.55 7.60 23.81
C SER A 200 1.98 8.10 22.50
N GLU A 201 2.79 8.83 21.74
CA GLU A 201 2.44 9.25 20.37
C GLU A 201 2.62 8.08 19.40
N LYS A 202 1.56 7.75 18.67
CA LYS A 202 1.52 6.64 17.71
C LYS A 202 1.14 7.13 16.33
N THR A 203 1.95 6.80 15.32
CA THR A 203 1.62 7.03 13.91
C THR A 203 1.29 5.72 13.23
N VAL A 204 0.37 5.77 12.25
CA VAL A 204 -0.03 4.62 11.45
C VAL A 204 0.63 4.71 10.09
N LEU A 205 1.41 3.71 9.73
CA LEU A 205 2.06 3.63 8.43
C LEU A 205 1.06 3.20 7.35
N GLY A 206 1.12 3.83 6.18
CA GLY A 206 0.41 3.34 5.00
C GLY A 206 0.81 1.90 4.68
N GLN A 207 -0.16 1.06 4.32
CA GLN A 207 0.08 -0.35 3.98
C GLN A 207 -0.20 -0.57 2.49
N GLU A 208 0.78 -1.10 1.77
CA GLU A 208 0.58 -1.49 0.37
C GLU A 208 -0.33 -2.71 0.28
N ARG A 209 -1.24 -2.70 -0.66
CA ARG A 209 -2.07 -3.86 -1.03
C ARG A 209 -2.23 -3.95 -2.54
N THR A 210 -2.66 -5.09 -3.03
CA THR A 210 -3.05 -5.27 -4.42
C THR A 210 -4.35 -4.52 -4.69
N ALA A 211 -4.46 -3.84 -5.83
CA ALA A 211 -5.68 -3.13 -6.21
C ALA A 211 -6.85 -4.11 -6.37
N GLU A 212 -8.02 -3.71 -5.87
CA GLU A 212 -9.27 -4.46 -5.98
C GLU A 212 -9.93 -4.27 -7.35
N ASN A 213 -10.90 -5.13 -7.66
CA ASN A 213 -11.69 -5.10 -8.89
C ASN A 213 -10.85 -5.12 -10.19
N ARG A 214 -9.64 -5.67 -10.14
CA ARG A 214 -8.74 -5.79 -11.28
C ARG A 214 -8.34 -7.25 -11.45
N VAL A 215 -8.38 -7.73 -12.68
CA VAL A 215 -7.98 -9.10 -13.03
C VAL A 215 -6.47 -9.14 -13.21
N TYR A 216 -5.82 -10.08 -12.54
CA TYR A 216 -4.38 -10.33 -12.63
C TYR A 216 -4.12 -11.75 -13.12
N CYS A 217 -3.30 -11.88 -14.16
CA CYS A 217 -2.92 -13.16 -14.74
C CYS A 217 -1.45 -13.45 -14.44
N PHE A 218 -1.20 -14.59 -13.77
CA PHE A 218 0.15 -14.99 -13.38
C PHE A 218 0.45 -16.43 -13.79
N ASN A 219 1.71 -16.67 -14.13
CA ASN A 219 2.27 -17.99 -14.18
C ASN A 219 2.53 -18.48 -12.76
N VAL A 220 2.05 -19.68 -12.42
CA VAL A 220 2.20 -20.23 -11.07
C VAL A 220 3.61 -20.82 -10.92
N ALA A 221 4.23 -20.60 -9.76
CA ALA A 221 5.58 -21.09 -9.48
C ALA A 221 5.70 -22.61 -9.69
N LYS A 222 6.85 -23.09 -10.16
CA LYS A 222 7.15 -24.49 -10.47
C LYS A 222 6.88 -25.47 -9.32
N ASN A 223 6.80 -24.99 -8.09
CA ASN A 223 6.51 -25.80 -6.90
C ASN A 223 5.01 -26.16 -6.76
N ASN A 224 4.12 -25.54 -7.55
CA ASN A 224 2.70 -25.89 -7.54
C ASN A 224 2.44 -26.96 -8.60
N THR A 225 2.16 -28.18 -8.17
CA THR A 225 1.90 -29.32 -9.06
C THR A 225 0.48 -29.38 -9.61
N LYS A 226 -0.44 -28.53 -9.10
CA LYS A 226 -1.87 -28.61 -9.45
C LYS A 226 -2.27 -27.70 -10.61
N TYR A 227 -1.70 -26.49 -10.67
CA TYR A 227 -2.11 -25.46 -11.64
C TYR A 227 -0.90 -24.85 -12.33
N ILE A 228 -1.06 -24.44 -13.59
CA ILE A 228 0.01 -23.84 -14.41
C ILE A 228 -0.15 -22.31 -14.42
N TRP A 229 -1.37 -21.84 -14.66
CA TRP A 229 -1.72 -20.43 -14.77
C TRP A 229 -2.93 -20.11 -13.89
N THR A 230 -2.95 -18.90 -13.35
CA THR A 230 -4.08 -18.39 -12.56
C THR A 230 -4.41 -16.95 -12.96
N ALA A 231 -5.70 -16.68 -13.09
CA ALA A 231 -6.24 -15.33 -13.07
C ALA A 231 -6.94 -15.11 -11.74
N GLU A 232 -6.59 -14.04 -11.03
CA GLU A 232 -7.14 -13.73 -9.72
C GLU A 232 -7.76 -12.33 -9.67
N ILE A 233 -8.84 -12.19 -8.92
CA ILE A 233 -9.47 -10.90 -8.63
C ILE A 233 -9.90 -10.86 -7.17
N LYS A 234 -9.69 -9.70 -6.53
CA LYS A 234 -10.30 -9.33 -5.25
C LYS A 234 -11.41 -8.35 -5.53
N SER A 235 -12.64 -8.77 -5.35
CA SER A 235 -13.82 -8.00 -5.73
C SER A 235 -14.49 -7.35 -4.53
N VAL A 236 -14.81 -6.06 -4.65
CA VAL A 236 -15.51 -5.22 -3.66
C VAL A 236 -16.49 -4.32 -4.39
N PRO A 237 -17.75 -4.20 -3.94
CA PRO A 237 -18.69 -3.24 -4.50
C PRO A 237 -18.36 -1.81 -4.05
N ASP A 238 -18.60 -0.82 -4.89
CA ASP A 238 -18.33 0.60 -4.59
C ASP A 238 -19.19 1.14 -3.44
N THR A 239 -20.40 0.61 -3.26
CA THR A 239 -21.40 1.16 -2.34
C THR A 239 -21.35 0.58 -0.92
N LYS A 240 -20.65 -0.55 -0.72
CA LYS A 240 -20.65 -1.28 0.55
C LYS A 240 -19.23 -1.47 1.10
N CYS A 241 -19.04 -1.22 2.38
CA CYS A 241 -17.75 -1.41 3.08
C CYS A 241 -17.53 -2.88 3.50
N ILE A 242 -17.68 -3.85 2.60
CA ILE A 242 -17.45 -5.27 2.88
C ILE A 242 -15.98 -5.67 2.70
N SER A 243 -15.63 -6.85 3.24
CA SER A 243 -14.30 -7.44 2.97
C SER A 243 -14.21 -7.93 1.53
N PRO A 244 -13.04 -7.77 0.88
CA PRO A 244 -12.84 -8.26 -0.48
C PRO A 244 -13.15 -9.75 -0.62
N LYS A 245 -13.84 -10.11 -1.70
CA LYS A 245 -14.13 -11.50 -2.08
C LYS A 245 -13.18 -11.92 -3.19
N GLN A 246 -12.37 -12.94 -2.94
CA GLN A 246 -11.40 -13.41 -3.91
C GLN A 246 -12.00 -14.53 -4.77
N THR A 247 -11.90 -14.39 -6.09
CA THR A 247 -12.25 -15.41 -7.09
C THR A 247 -11.03 -15.66 -7.97
N ASN A 248 -10.69 -16.93 -8.18
CA ASN A 248 -9.59 -17.32 -9.03
C ASN A 248 -10.10 -18.22 -10.17
N VAL A 249 -9.62 -17.98 -11.38
CA VAL A 249 -9.79 -18.88 -12.54
C VAL A 249 -8.42 -19.49 -12.84
N MET A 250 -8.33 -20.81 -12.84
CA MET A 250 -7.07 -21.55 -12.87
C MET A 250 -7.05 -22.62 -13.96
N ILE A 251 -5.91 -22.78 -14.61
CA ILE A 251 -5.68 -23.84 -15.61
C ILE A 251 -4.97 -24.99 -14.92
N SER A 252 -5.55 -26.18 -14.97
CA SER A 252 -4.99 -27.41 -14.40
C SER A 252 -3.65 -27.80 -15.05
N SER A 253 -2.72 -28.34 -14.26
CA SER A 253 -1.51 -28.95 -14.80
C SER A 253 -1.76 -30.33 -15.42
N LYS A 254 -2.83 -31.02 -14.98
CA LYS A 254 -3.19 -32.33 -15.49
C LYS A 254 -3.94 -32.22 -16.82
N ASN A 255 -3.50 -32.98 -17.79
CA ASN A 255 -4.20 -33.14 -19.08
C ASN A 255 -5.24 -34.26 -18.92
N ASN A 256 -6.49 -34.00 -19.32
CA ASN A 256 -7.58 -34.98 -19.30
C ASN A 256 -7.72 -35.76 -20.60
N GLY A 257 -6.72 -35.76 -21.50
CA GLY A 257 -6.72 -36.38 -22.83
C GLY A 257 -7.07 -35.40 -23.96
N PHE A 258 -7.74 -34.27 -23.64
CA PHE A 258 -8.14 -33.22 -24.59
C PHE A 258 -7.50 -31.88 -24.28
N GLY A 259 -6.67 -31.80 -23.25
CA GLY A 259 -5.97 -30.58 -22.85
C GLY A 259 -6.05 -30.33 -21.35
N ASN A 260 -5.74 -29.11 -20.96
CA ASN A 260 -5.76 -28.65 -19.56
C ASN A 260 -7.09 -27.96 -19.25
N ALA A 261 -7.92 -28.56 -18.39
CA ALA A 261 -9.20 -28.00 -18.01
C ALA A 261 -9.07 -26.76 -17.13
N ILE A 262 -10.08 -25.89 -17.17
CA ILE A 262 -10.14 -24.64 -16.43
C ILE A 262 -11.14 -24.76 -15.29
N TYR A 263 -10.72 -24.32 -14.12
CA TYR A 263 -11.51 -24.37 -12.90
C TYR A 263 -11.66 -22.98 -12.27
N VAL A 264 -12.75 -22.78 -11.56
CA VAL A 264 -13.05 -21.54 -10.82
C VAL A 264 -13.07 -21.84 -9.32
N GLN A 265 -12.31 -21.08 -8.56
CA GLN A 265 -12.35 -21.05 -7.10
C GLN A 265 -13.23 -19.88 -6.66
N MET A 266 -14.30 -20.18 -5.95
CA MET A 266 -15.24 -19.18 -5.46
C MET A 266 -15.17 -19.03 -3.94
N PRO A 267 -15.52 -17.84 -3.38
CA PRO A 267 -15.61 -17.65 -1.94
C PRO A 267 -16.63 -18.61 -1.31
N ARG A 268 -16.37 -19.08 -0.10
CA ARG A 268 -17.25 -19.97 0.69
C ARG A 268 -17.57 -21.33 0.05
N ILE A 269 -16.87 -21.72 -1.03
CA ILE A 269 -16.93 -23.03 -1.65
C ILE A 269 -15.63 -23.78 -1.37
N LYS A 270 -15.72 -25.04 -0.88
CA LYS A 270 -14.55 -25.83 -0.46
C LYS A 270 -13.65 -26.27 -1.60
N GLN A 271 -14.24 -26.63 -2.73
CA GLN A 271 -13.53 -27.14 -3.89
C GLN A 271 -13.63 -26.21 -5.08
N VAL A 272 -12.69 -26.38 -6.01
CA VAL A 272 -12.74 -25.70 -7.30
C VAL A 272 -13.82 -26.32 -8.18
N ILE A 273 -14.54 -25.51 -8.93
CA ILE A 273 -15.65 -25.88 -9.78
C ILE A 273 -15.23 -25.79 -11.25
N PRO A 274 -15.56 -26.74 -12.12
CA PRO A 274 -15.32 -26.63 -13.56
C PRO A 274 -15.95 -25.35 -14.14
N LEU A 275 -15.25 -24.66 -15.04
CA LEU A 275 -15.65 -23.37 -15.57
C LEU A 275 -17.06 -23.37 -16.19
N PHE A 276 -17.38 -24.34 -17.03
CA PHE A 276 -18.67 -24.40 -17.72
C PHE A 276 -19.84 -24.65 -16.75
N VAL A 277 -19.63 -25.41 -15.67
CA VAL A 277 -20.63 -25.56 -14.59
C VAL A 277 -20.98 -24.23 -13.96
N VAL A 278 -20.01 -23.33 -13.75
CA VAL A 278 -20.27 -22.00 -13.21
C VAL A 278 -21.09 -21.15 -14.18
N PHE A 279 -20.79 -21.20 -15.49
CA PHE A 279 -21.60 -20.50 -16.49
C PHE A 279 -23.04 -21.02 -16.56
N ARG A 280 -23.23 -22.33 -16.52
CA ARG A 280 -24.56 -22.96 -16.52
C ARG A 280 -25.35 -22.60 -15.25
N ALA A 281 -24.71 -22.57 -14.10
CA ALA A 281 -25.31 -22.10 -12.86
C ALA A 281 -25.76 -20.63 -12.92
N LEU A 282 -25.05 -19.78 -13.68
CA LEU A 282 -25.43 -18.38 -13.94
C LEU A 282 -26.50 -18.23 -15.03
N GLY A 283 -26.90 -19.32 -15.73
CA GLY A 283 -27.99 -19.33 -16.70
C GLY A 283 -27.56 -19.43 -18.18
N VAL A 284 -26.26 -19.58 -18.49
CA VAL A 284 -25.78 -19.82 -19.86
C VAL A 284 -25.63 -21.32 -20.06
N LEU A 285 -26.54 -21.97 -20.85
CA LEU A 285 -26.63 -23.41 -20.91
C LEU A 285 -25.79 -24.01 -22.01
N THR A 286 -25.77 -23.42 -23.20
CA THR A 286 -25.13 -24.03 -24.37
C THR A 286 -23.64 -23.76 -24.41
N ASP A 287 -22.85 -24.78 -24.81
CA ASP A 287 -21.38 -24.67 -24.87
C ASP A 287 -20.93 -23.61 -25.88
N LYS A 288 -21.71 -23.43 -26.95
CA LYS A 288 -21.44 -22.41 -27.97
C LYS A 288 -21.56 -20.99 -27.36
N GLU A 289 -22.66 -20.72 -26.67
CA GLU A 289 -22.84 -19.41 -26.01
C GLU A 289 -21.78 -19.15 -24.96
N ILE A 290 -21.39 -20.16 -24.17
CA ILE A 290 -20.30 -20.02 -23.19
C ILE A 290 -19.01 -19.61 -23.90
N CYS A 291 -18.65 -20.30 -25.00
CA CYS A 291 -17.48 -19.95 -25.80
C CYS A 291 -17.59 -18.52 -26.40
N GLU A 292 -18.79 -18.11 -26.85
CA GLU A 292 -19.07 -16.75 -27.31
C GLU A 292 -18.92 -15.71 -26.19
N LYS A 293 -19.33 -16.00 -24.94
CA LYS A 293 -19.12 -15.10 -23.81
C LYS A 293 -17.64 -14.98 -23.40
N ILE A 294 -16.83 -16.02 -23.67
CA ILE A 294 -15.39 -16.02 -23.37
C ILE A 294 -14.59 -15.34 -24.46
N LEU A 295 -14.79 -15.74 -25.74
CA LEU A 295 -13.96 -15.29 -26.86
C LEU A 295 -14.54 -14.07 -27.60
N LEU A 296 -15.83 -13.77 -27.41
CA LEU A 296 -16.66 -12.77 -28.08
C LEU A 296 -16.83 -13.02 -29.59
N ASP A 297 -15.75 -13.31 -30.33
CA ASP A 297 -15.77 -13.71 -31.70
C ASP A 297 -15.08 -15.09 -31.87
N ILE A 298 -15.87 -16.13 -32.12
CA ILE A 298 -15.37 -17.50 -32.29
C ILE A 298 -14.68 -17.68 -33.63
N ASN A 299 -15.09 -16.93 -34.66
CA ASN A 299 -14.61 -17.10 -36.03
C ASN A 299 -13.29 -16.39 -36.31
N HIS A 300 -12.80 -15.60 -35.36
CA HIS A 300 -11.54 -14.87 -35.51
C HIS A 300 -10.35 -15.84 -35.64
N PRO A 301 -9.47 -15.69 -36.68
CA PRO A 301 -8.40 -16.65 -36.96
C PRO A 301 -7.49 -16.96 -35.77
N HIS A 302 -7.15 -15.94 -34.98
CA HIS A 302 -6.29 -16.09 -33.78
C HIS A 302 -6.99 -16.80 -32.63
N HIS A 303 -8.34 -16.91 -32.61
CA HIS A 303 -9.10 -17.57 -31.56
C HIS A 303 -9.19 -19.07 -31.71
N LYS A 304 -8.78 -19.63 -32.85
CA LYS A 304 -8.84 -21.10 -33.11
C LYS A 304 -8.08 -21.92 -32.06
N ILE A 305 -6.89 -21.48 -31.68
CA ILE A 305 -6.07 -22.13 -30.64
C ILE A 305 -6.72 -21.99 -29.27
N LEU A 306 -7.30 -20.81 -28.97
CA LEU A 306 -8.00 -20.54 -27.72
C LEU A 306 -9.25 -21.41 -27.59
N LEU A 307 -10.01 -21.57 -28.69
CA LEU A 307 -11.19 -22.41 -28.74
C LEU A 307 -10.84 -23.89 -28.51
N GLN A 308 -9.76 -24.37 -29.12
CA GLN A 308 -9.27 -25.75 -28.89
C GLN A 308 -8.90 -25.99 -27.42
N SER A 309 -8.34 -25.00 -26.76
CA SER A 309 -7.96 -25.08 -25.34
C SER A 309 -9.16 -25.17 -24.39
N LEU A 310 -10.36 -24.73 -24.81
CA LEU A 310 -11.60 -24.84 -24.04
C LEU A 310 -12.22 -26.26 -24.11
N GLN A 311 -11.85 -27.07 -25.08
CA GLN A 311 -12.40 -28.41 -25.26
C GLN A 311 -12.28 -29.31 -24.02
N ALA A 312 -11.13 -29.23 -23.33
CA ALA A 312 -10.92 -29.96 -22.09
C ALA A 312 -11.92 -29.57 -20.98
N SER A 313 -12.31 -28.32 -20.92
CA SER A 313 -13.27 -27.78 -19.93
C SER A 313 -14.72 -28.16 -20.28
N VAL A 314 -15.05 -28.26 -21.56
CA VAL A 314 -16.35 -28.77 -22.04
C VAL A 314 -16.55 -30.22 -21.59
N ILE A 315 -15.55 -31.06 -21.81
CA ILE A 315 -15.61 -32.49 -21.48
C ILE A 315 -15.74 -32.72 -19.98
N ASP A 316 -14.99 -31.97 -19.15
CA ASP A 316 -15.07 -32.06 -17.67
C ASP A 316 -16.45 -31.68 -17.11
N SER A 317 -17.26 -30.95 -17.86
CA SER A 317 -18.57 -30.45 -17.42
C SER A 317 -19.77 -31.15 -18.09
N ASN A 318 -19.55 -32.10 -18.99
CA ASN A 318 -20.61 -32.76 -19.75
C ASN A 318 -21.66 -33.53 -18.89
N ILE A 319 -21.36 -33.80 -17.63
CA ILE A 319 -22.27 -34.49 -16.71
C ILE A 319 -23.39 -33.57 -16.22
N TYR A 320 -23.13 -32.25 -16.16
CA TYR A 320 -24.05 -31.24 -15.56
C TYR A 320 -24.55 -30.31 -16.66
N LEU A 321 -25.60 -30.67 -17.37
CA LEU A 321 -26.08 -29.91 -18.54
C LEU A 321 -27.12 -28.83 -18.18
N THR A 322 -27.90 -29.06 -17.13
CA THR A 322 -28.97 -28.14 -16.72
C THR A 322 -28.48 -27.15 -15.63
N GLN A 323 -29.18 -26.04 -15.49
CA GLN A 323 -28.89 -25.04 -14.45
C GLN A 323 -29.05 -25.63 -13.05
N GLU A 324 -30.13 -26.40 -12.83
CA GLU A 324 -30.43 -27.02 -11.53
C GLU A 324 -29.35 -28.04 -11.12
N GLU A 325 -28.90 -28.90 -12.02
CA GLU A 325 -27.82 -29.87 -11.76
C GLU A 325 -26.53 -29.15 -11.42
N SER A 326 -26.20 -28.08 -12.16
CA SER A 326 -25.01 -27.26 -11.92
C SER A 326 -25.06 -26.59 -10.54
N ILE A 327 -26.21 -26.04 -10.14
CA ILE A 327 -26.41 -25.45 -8.81
C ILE A 327 -26.34 -26.52 -7.71
N LYS A 328 -26.97 -27.72 -7.91
CA LYS A 328 -26.87 -28.84 -6.97
C LYS A 328 -25.42 -29.31 -6.79
N TYR A 329 -24.66 -29.38 -7.87
CA TYR A 329 -23.25 -29.73 -7.81
C TYR A 329 -22.45 -28.70 -6.98
N ILE A 330 -22.61 -27.39 -7.21
CA ILE A 330 -21.95 -26.34 -6.44
C ILE A 330 -22.38 -26.41 -4.97
N THR A 331 -23.67 -26.63 -4.70
CA THR A 331 -24.23 -26.77 -3.36
C THR A 331 -23.58 -27.87 -2.55
N SER A 332 -23.20 -28.99 -3.18
CA SER A 332 -22.52 -30.10 -2.47
C SER A 332 -21.22 -29.64 -1.77
N PHE A 333 -20.49 -28.65 -2.31
CA PHE A 333 -19.24 -28.12 -1.79
C PHE A 333 -19.39 -26.83 -0.98
N ALA A 334 -20.60 -26.31 -0.79
CA ALA A 334 -20.82 -25.09 -0.02
C ALA A 334 -20.41 -25.25 1.46
N MET A 335 -19.74 -24.23 2.02
CA MET A 335 -19.27 -24.20 3.43
C MET A 335 -20.44 -23.86 4.39
N TYR A 336 -21.54 -24.55 4.26
CA TYR A 336 -22.70 -24.43 5.13
C TYR A 336 -23.08 -25.81 5.68
N THR A 337 -23.17 -25.90 7.00
CA THR A 337 -23.60 -27.15 7.67
C THR A 337 -24.89 -26.84 8.42
N PRO A 338 -26.03 -27.38 8.00
CA PRO A 338 -27.27 -27.26 8.75
C PRO A 338 -27.12 -27.93 10.12
N ILE A 339 -27.47 -27.23 11.19
CA ILE A 339 -27.45 -27.75 12.55
C ILE A 339 -28.88 -27.77 13.07
N ASN A 340 -29.33 -28.86 13.70
CA ASN A 340 -30.67 -29.01 14.29
C ASN A 340 -31.85 -28.78 13.33
N MET A 341 -31.73 -29.25 12.09
CA MET A 341 -32.77 -29.11 11.06
C MET A 341 -33.09 -30.43 10.39
N ASP A 342 -34.31 -30.57 9.91
CA ASP A 342 -34.72 -31.70 9.04
C ASP A 342 -33.88 -31.74 7.77
N ARG A 343 -33.67 -32.92 7.25
CA ARG A 343 -32.86 -33.16 6.06
C ARG A 343 -33.29 -32.30 4.86
N GLU A 344 -34.61 -32.19 4.62
CA GLU A 344 -35.17 -31.42 3.50
C GLU A 344 -34.99 -29.92 3.69
N THR A 345 -35.28 -29.41 4.87
CA THR A 345 -35.07 -28.00 5.24
C THR A 345 -33.60 -27.64 5.18
N GLY A 346 -32.72 -28.55 5.63
CA GLY A 346 -31.27 -28.39 5.56
C GLY A 346 -30.77 -28.30 4.12
N ILE A 347 -31.26 -29.11 3.21
CA ILE A 347 -30.90 -29.06 1.78
C ILE A 347 -31.40 -27.76 1.16
N LYS A 348 -32.65 -27.35 1.45
CA LYS A 348 -33.21 -26.10 0.94
C LYS A 348 -32.40 -24.87 1.40
N LYS A 349 -32.08 -24.77 2.69
CA LYS A 349 -31.26 -23.69 3.22
C LYS A 349 -29.83 -23.70 2.66
N LYS A 350 -29.25 -24.88 2.41
CA LYS A 350 -27.96 -24.98 1.78
C LYS A 350 -27.99 -24.48 0.32
N LEU A 351 -29.10 -24.74 -0.38
CA LEU A 351 -29.33 -24.25 -1.73
C LEU A 351 -29.51 -22.72 -1.74
N GLU A 352 -30.31 -22.18 -0.83
CA GLU A 352 -30.51 -20.74 -0.65
C GLU A 352 -29.15 -20.04 -0.36
N PHE A 353 -28.33 -20.65 0.50
CA PHE A 353 -26.98 -20.18 0.78
C PHE A 353 -26.08 -20.19 -0.47
N THR A 354 -26.20 -21.17 -1.33
CA THR A 354 -25.45 -21.24 -2.59
C THR A 354 -25.92 -20.17 -3.57
N MET A 355 -27.22 -19.95 -3.65
CA MET A 355 -27.78 -18.84 -4.45
C MET A 355 -27.31 -17.47 -3.94
N ASP A 356 -27.24 -17.29 -2.63
CA ASP A 356 -26.67 -16.08 -2.03
C ASP A 356 -25.18 -15.88 -2.42
N ILE A 357 -24.38 -16.95 -2.42
CA ILE A 357 -22.99 -16.88 -2.88
C ILE A 357 -22.90 -16.43 -4.35
N LEU A 358 -23.70 -17.01 -5.23
CA LEU A 358 -23.71 -16.64 -6.66
C LEU A 358 -24.18 -15.19 -6.87
N LYS A 359 -25.14 -14.73 -6.05
CA LYS A 359 -25.70 -13.37 -6.12
C LYS A 359 -24.79 -12.31 -5.49
N ASN A 360 -24.25 -12.57 -4.30
CA ASN A 360 -23.62 -11.54 -3.47
C ASN A 360 -22.09 -11.71 -3.31
N ASP A 361 -21.52 -12.94 -3.41
CA ASP A 361 -20.10 -13.17 -3.20
C ASP A 361 -19.32 -13.37 -4.49
N LEU A 362 -19.92 -13.92 -5.54
CA LEU A 362 -19.29 -14.00 -6.85
C LEU A 362 -19.35 -12.63 -7.53
N PHE A 363 -18.21 -12.01 -7.72
CA PHE A 363 -18.05 -10.68 -8.33
C PHE A 363 -19.04 -9.62 -7.75
N PRO A 364 -18.96 -9.28 -6.44
CA PRO A 364 -19.85 -8.33 -5.82
C PRO A 364 -19.81 -6.91 -6.41
N HIS A 365 -18.78 -6.55 -7.19
CA HIS A 365 -18.70 -5.31 -7.93
C HIS A 365 -19.63 -5.27 -9.16
N CYS A 366 -19.99 -6.43 -9.70
CA CYS A 366 -20.96 -6.54 -10.79
C CYS A 366 -22.39 -6.54 -10.22
N GLN A 367 -23.22 -5.62 -10.69
CA GLN A 367 -24.58 -5.42 -10.16
C GLN A 367 -25.57 -6.46 -10.70
N THR A 368 -25.44 -6.85 -11.98
CA THR A 368 -26.36 -7.76 -12.66
C THR A 368 -25.73 -9.11 -12.97
N ILE A 369 -26.55 -10.16 -13.16
CA ILE A 369 -26.07 -11.48 -13.54
C ILE A 369 -25.39 -11.43 -14.91
N THR A 370 -25.93 -10.66 -15.85
CA THR A 370 -25.34 -10.48 -17.19
C THR A 370 -23.92 -9.91 -17.10
N GLN A 371 -23.70 -8.89 -16.26
CA GLN A 371 -22.34 -8.35 -16.02
C GLN A 371 -21.40 -9.43 -15.46
N LYS A 372 -21.88 -10.30 -14.55
CA LYS A 372 -21.06 -11.38 -13.98
C LYS A 372 -20.66 -12.41 -15.02
N ILE A 373 -21.60 -12.78 -15.93
CA ILE A 373 -21.33 -13.70 -17.02
C ILE A 373 -20.23 -13.15 -17.95
N TYR A 374 -20.42 -11.92 -18.44
CA TYR A 374 -19.43 -11.29 -19.31
C TYR A 374 -18.08 -11.06 -18.58
N PHE A 375 -18.12 -10.74 -17.30
CA PHE A 375 -16.90 -10.54 -16.51
C PHE A 375 -16.13 -11.85 -16.28
N LEU A 376 -16.83 -12.98 -16.02
CA LEU A 376 -16.20 -14.30 -15.96
C LEU A 376 -15.58 -14.68 -17.31
N GLY A 377 -16.29 -14.37 -18.40
CA GLY A 377 -15.76 -14.56 -19.77
C GLY A 377 -14.50 -13.71 -20.00
N TYR A 378 -14.53 -12.44 -19.63
CA TYR A 378 -13.39 -11.52 -19.75
C TYR A 378 -12.17 -12.00 -18.93
N MET A 379 -12.39 -12.47 -17.71
CA MET A 379 -11.35 -13.00 -16.85
C MET A 379 -10.71 -14.25 -17.45
N THR A 380 -11.53 -15.15 -18.00
CA THR A 380 -11.07 -16.37 -18.68
C THR A 380 -10.33 -16.04 -19.97
N ASN A 381 -10.83 -15.10 -20.75
CA ASN A 381 -10.21 -14.63 -21.98
C ASN A 381 -8.80 -14.09 -21.73
N ARG A 382 -8.65 -13.20 -20.73
CA ARG A 382 -7.32 -12.69 -20.34
C ARG A 382 -6.36 -13.79 -19.91
N LEU A 383 -6.85 -14.79 -19.16
CA LEU A 383 -6.05 -15.94 -18.72
C LEU A 383 -5.52 -16.75 -19.93
N LEU A 384 -6.38 -16.99 -20.92
CA LEU A 384 -6.00 -17.70 -22.13
C LEU A 384 -4.99 -16.92 -22.97
N HIS A 385 -5.21 -15.60 -23.15
CA HIS A 385 -4.27 -14.73 -23.84
C HIS A 385 -2.89 -14.69 -23.16
N ALA A 386 -2.87 -14.66 -21.81
CA ALA A 386 -1.61 -14.73 -21.04
C ALA A 386 -0.91 -16.08 -21.21
N ARG A 387 -1.65 -17.21 -21.20
CA ARG A 387 -1.10 -18.55 -21.39
C ARG A 387 -0.43 -18.72 -22.75
N PHE A 388 -1.05 -18.20 -23.81
CA PHE A 388 -0.54 -18.30 -25.17
C PHE A 388 0.40 -17.14 -25.54
N GLU A 389 0.88 -16.38 -24.54
CA GLU A 389 1.85 -15.26 -24.69
C GLU A 389 1.38 -14.13 -25.64
N LEU A 390 0.06 -14.03 -25.89
CA LEU A 390 -0.53 -12.93 -26.64
C LEU A 390 -0.52 -11.63 -25.84
N ILE A 391 -0.54 -11.73 -24.51
CA ILE A 391 -0.32 -10.64 -23.57
C ILE A 391 0.74 -11.05 -22.54
N LYS A 392 1.49 -10.07 -22.02
CA LYS A 392 2.44 -10.33 -20.94
C LYS A 392 1.71 -10.61 -19.62
N PRO A 393 2.27 -11.47 -18.75
CA PRO A 393 1.79 -11.63 -17.38
C PRO A 393 1.76 -10.29 -16.66
N ASP A 394 0.81 -10.12 -15.75
CA ASP A 394 0.71 -8.89 -14.94
C ASP A 394 1.86 -8.82 -13.94
N ASP A 395 2.37 -7.60 -13.72
CA ASP A 395 3.44 -7.33 -12.77
C ASP A 395 2.85 -7.02 -11.37
N ARG A 396 3.21 -7.84 -10.37
CA ARG A 396 2.77 -7.66 -8.97
C ARG A 396 3.40 -6.43 -8.31
N ASP A 397 4.58 -6.00 -8.77
CA ASP A 397 5.37 -4.92 -8.17
C ASP A 397 5.07 -3.54 -8.77
N SER A 398 4.37 -3.50 -9.90
CA SER A 398 3.92 -2.26 -10.52
C SER A 398 2.92 -1.50 -9.65
N TYR A 399 3.14 -0.19 -9.45
CA TYR A 399 2.24 0.68 -8.67
C TYR A 399 0.92 0.98 -9.38
N ILE A 400 0.78 0.65 -10.63
CA ILE A 400 -0.52 0.60 -11.34
C ILE A 400 -1.45 -0.41 -10.64
N ASN A 401 -0.88 -1.52 -10.17
CA ASN A 401 -1.58 -2.65 -9.58
C ASN A 401 -1.61 -2.60 -8.04
N LYS A 402 -1.10 -1.53 -7.45
CA LYS A 402 -1.06 -1.35 -5.99
C LYS A 402 -1.95 -0.21 -5.53
N ARG A 403 -2.42 -0.33 -4.30
CA ARG A 403 -3.14 0.68 -3.53
C ARG A 403 -2.50 0.81 -2.16
N ILE A 404 -2.66 1.95 -1.53
CA ILE A 404 -2.16 2.20 -0.18
C ILE A 404 -3.34 2.36 0.77
N ASP A 405 -3.46 1.44 1.72
CA ASP A 405 -4.39 1.56 2.82
C ASP A 405 -3.84 2.58 3.82
N LEU A 406 -4.55 3.69 3.94
CA LEU A 406 -4.26 4.73 4.92
C LEU A 406 -4.95 4.44 6.26
N THR A 407 -4.67 5.27 7.24
CA THR A 407 -5.17 5.16 8.62
C THR A 407 -6.67 4.95 8.69
N GLY A 408 -7.48 5.70 7.93
CA GLY A 408 -8.94 5.57 7.93
C GLY A 408 -9.40 4.20 7.49
N THR A 409 -8.89 3.68 6.39
CA THR A 409 -9.24 2.35 5.86
C THR A 409 -8.82 1.24 6.83
N LEU A 410 -7.61 1.35 7.41
CA LEU A 410 -7.10 0.37 8.38
C LEU A 410 -7.94 0.34 9.65
N LEU A 411 -8.30 1.52 10.19
CA LEU A 411 -9.18 1.62 11.36
C LEU A 411 -10.59 1.14 11.06
N ASN A 412 -11.14 1.41 9.86
CA ASN A 412 -12.46 0.93 9.48
C ASN A 412 -12.51 -0.61 9.41
N ASN A 413 -11.46 -1.25 8.91
CA ASN A 413 -11.37 -2.70 8.90
C ASN A 413 -11.38 -3.29 10.32
N LEU A 414 -10.68 -2.65 11.27
CA LEU A 414 -10.73 -3.04 12.68
C LEU A 414 -12.10 -2.76 13.29
N PHE A 415 -12.64 -1.56 13.08
CA PHE A 415 -13.97 -1.18 13.58
C PHE A 415 -15.04 -2.16 13.12
N ARG A 416 -15.09 -2.48 11.82
CA ARG A 416 -16.03 -3.46 11.27
C ARG A 416 -15.94 -4.82 11.98
N ASN A 417 -14.74 -5.30 12.27
CA ASN A 417 -14.56 -6.59 12.94
C ASN A 417 -14.98 -6.54 14.41
N TYR A 418 -14.66 -5.48 15.12
CA TYR A 418 -15.09 -5.32 16.52
C TYR A 418 -16.57 -5.02 16.64
N PHE A 419 -17.15 -4.28 15.68
CA PHE A 419 -18.59 -4.07 15.61
C PHE A 419 -19.34 -5.36 15.30
N ASN A 420 -18.86 -6.17 14.34
CA ASN A 420 -19.41 -7.51 14.10
C ASN A 420 -19.34 -8.39 15.35
N LYS A 421 -18.26 -8.33 16.11
CA LYS A 421 -18.16 -9.03 17.39
C LYS A 421 -19.19 -8.51 18.39
N LEU A 422 -19.34 -7.20 18.50
CA LEU A 422 -20.34 -6.59 19.38
C LEU A 422 -21.76 -7.05 19.02
N VAL A 423 -22.12 -7.04 17.71
CA VAL A 423 -23.42 -7.52 17.22
C VAL A 423 -23.63 -8.99 17.54
N LYS A 424 -22.66 -9.86 17.30
CA LYS A 424 -22.76 -11.29 17.63
C LYS A 424 -22.86 -11.56 19.13
N ASP A 425 -22.15 -10.79 19.95
CA ASP A 425 -22.27 -10.90 21.40
C ASP A 425 -23.63 -10.38 21.88
N MET A 426 -24.16 -9.32 21.24
CA MET A 426 -25.51 -8.81 21.44
C MET A 426 -26.57 -9.85 21.06
N GLU A 427 -26.50 -10.47 19.87
CA GLU A 427 -27.42 -11.53 19.45
C GLU A 427 -27.47 -12.67 20.46
N LYS A 428 -26.32 -13.14 20.92
CA LYS A 428 -26.24 -14.21 21.93
C LYS A 428 -26.89 -13.81 23.27
N GLN A 429 -26.69 -12.54 23.69
CA GLN A 429 -27.23 -12.07 24.95
C GLN A 429 -28.72 -11.83 24.87
N VAL A 430 -29.21 -11.25 23.74
CA VAL A 430 -30.66 -11.08 23.48
C VAL A 430 -31.37 -12.46 23.45
N ASN A 431 -30.79 -13.47 22.78
CA ASN A 431 -31.33 -14.83 22.81
C ASN A 431 -31.39 -15.42 24.22
N ARG A 432 -30.39 -15.12 25.08
CA ARG A 432 -30.46 -15.55 26.50
C ARG A 432 -31.58 -14.83 27.26
N GLU A 433 -31.75 -13.53 27.02
CA GLU A 433 -32.85 -12.77 27.64
C GLU A 433 -34.23 -13.23 27.15
N ILE A 434 -34.38 -13.57 25.87
CA ILE A 434 -35.61 -14.16 25.32
C ILE A 434 -35.92 -15.48 26.01
N ASN A 435 -34.94 -16.36 26.18
CA ASN A 435 -35.16 -17.70 26.73
C ASN A 435 -35.33 -17.71 28.25
N ASN A 436 -34.58 -16.90 29.01
CA ASN A 436 -34.45 -16.96 30.46
C ASN A 436 -34.63 -15.61 31.16
N GLY A 437 -35.10 -14.57 30.47
CA GLY A 437 -35.23 -13.23 31.04
C GLY A 437 -36.37 -13.05 32.02
N SER A 438 -36.24 -12.07 32.89
CA SER A 438 -37.23 -11.72 33.92
C SER A 438 -38.55 -11.16 33.32
N TRP A 439 -38.55 -10.74 32.04
CA TRP A 439 -39.71 -10.26 31.34
C TRP A 439 -40.85 -11.29 31.26
N LYS A 440 -40.54 -12.59 31.29
CA LYS A 440 -41.50 -13.67 31.27
C LYS A 440 -42.46 -13.69 32.46
N SER A 441 -42.08 -13.06 33.56
CA SER A 441 -42.96 -12.95 34.71
C SER A 441 -44.01 -11.83 34.61
N THR A 442 -43.77 -10.88 33.69
CA THR A 442 -44.63 -9.71 33.47
C THR A 442 -45.33 -9.77 32.12
N ASP A 443 -44.98 -10.70 31.23
CA ASP A 443 -45.41 -10.83 29.84
C ASP A 443 -45.28 -9.54 29.02
N ASP A 444 -44.38 -8.64 29.49
CA ASP A 444 -44.09 -7.39 28.80
C ASP A 444 -42.85 -7.54 27.91
N TYR A 445 -43.06 -7.65 26.63
CA TYR A 445 -42.01 -7.82 25.61
C TYR A 445 -41.09 -6.62 25.51
N GLU A 446 -41.54 -5.42 25.92
CA GLU A 446 -40.66 -4.24 25.94
C GLU A 446 -39.52 -4.36 26.96
N ASN A 447 -39.70 -5.20 27.98
CA ASN A 447 -38.71 -5.45 29.02
C ASN A 447 -37.62 -6.45 28.64
N ILE A 448 -37.68 -7.09 27.45
CA ILE A 448 -36.62 -7.95 26.91
C ILE A 448 -35.33 -7.15 26.80
N ILE A 449 -35.41 -5.94 26.25
CA ILE A 449 -34.26 -5.00 26.16
C ILE A 449 -34.67 -3.70 26.84
N ASN A 450 -34.11 -3.43 28.00
CA ASN A 450 -34.30 -2.21 28.76
C ASN A 450 -33.00 -1.56 29.18
N LEU A 451 -33.03 -0.35 29.73
CA LEU A 451 -31.85 0.39 30.13
C LEU A 451 -31.04 -0.31 31.23
N THR A 452 -31.65 -1.16 32.06
CA THR A 452 -31.01 -1.87 33.15
C THR A 452 -30.15 -3.06 32.68
N ASN A 453 -30.56 -3.77 31.62
CA ASN A 453 -29.80 -4.90 31.05
C ASN A 453 -28.98 -4.52 29.81
N LEU A 454 -29.17 -3.30 29.29
CA LEU A 454 -28.54 -2.83 28.07
C LEU A 454 -27.00 -2.93 28.10
N TYR A 455 -26.37 -2.61 29.24
CA TYR A 455 -24.91 -2.67 29.37
C TYR A 455 -24.36 -4.11 29.34
N LYS A 456 -25.18 -5.11 29.63
CA LYS A 456 -24.84 -6.54 29.48
C LYS A 456 -24.99 -6.97 28.01
N ILE A 457 -25.99 -6.41 27.32
CA ILE A 457 -26.29 -6.69 25.93
C ILE A 457 -25.27 -6.01 25.03
N ILE A 458 -24.95 -4.73 25.28
CA ILE A 458 -24.00 -3.93 24.50
C ILE A 458 -22.77 -3.65 25.36
N LYS A 459 -21.69 -4.38 25.09
CA LYS A 459 -20.40 -4.20 25.77
C LYS A 459 -19.57 -3.12 25.09
N SER A 460 -19.68 -1.88 25.54
CA SER A 460 -18.94 -0.71 25.01
C SER A 460 -17.42 -0.90 24.97
N THR A 461 -16.88 -1.69 25.90
CA THR A 461 -15.43 -2.00 25.98
C THR A 461 -14.91 -2.84 24.82
N THR A 462 -15.78 -3.51 24.06
CA THR A 462 -15.35 -4.39 22.94
C THR A 462 -14.64 -3.60 21.85
N ILE A 463 -15.23 -2.50 21.39
CA ILE A 463 -14.65 -1.65 20.33
C ILE A 463 -13.48 -0.84 20.89
N GLU A 464 -13.67 -0.20 22.06
CA GLU A 464 -12.66 0.64 22.70
C GLU A 464 -11.35 -0.12 22.94
N ASN A 465 -11.41 -1.26 23.64
CA ASN A 465 -10.22 -2.05 23.95
C ASN A 465 -9.58 -2.63 22.68
N GLY A 466 -10.39 -2.98 21.70
CA GLY A 466 -9.90 -3.49 20.43
C GLY A 466 -9.06 -2.47 19.66
N LEU A 467 -9.59 -1.28 19.45
CA LEU A 467 -8.90 -0.19 18.74
C LEU A 467 -7.70 0.32 19.53
N LYS A 468 -7.86 0.52 20.85
CA LYS A 468 -6.77 0.93 21.74
C LYS A 468 -5.60 -0.07 21.72
N ARG A 469 -5.90 -1.37 21.78
CA ARG A 469 -4.88 -2.42 21.72
C ARG A 469 -4.14 -2.41 20.39
N ALA A 470 -4.87 -2.35 19.27
CA ALA A 470 -4.27 -2.35 17.93
C ALA A 470 -3.31 -1.18 17.74
N LEU A 471 -3.70 0.03 18.16
CA LEU A 471 -2.85 1.22 18.09
C LEU A 471 -1.67 1.16 19.08
N ALA A 472 -1.86 0.60 20.28
CA ALA A 472 -0.81 0.49 21.27
C ALA A 472 0.28 -0.51 20.87
N THR A 473 -0.10 -1.68 20.35
CA THR A 473 0.82 -2.77 19.98
C THR A 473 1.29 -2.71 18.53
N GLY A 474 0.57 -1.97 17.66
CA GLY A 474 0.80 -1.96 16.22
C GLY A 474 0.30 -3.22 15.51
N ASP A 475 -0.39 -4.12 16.21
CA ASP A 475 -0.95 -5.35 15.63
C ASP A 475 -2.38 -5.10 15.15
N PHE A 476 -2.53 -4.98 13.84
CA PHE A 476 -3.82 -4.84 13.13
C PHE A 476 -4.30 -6.19 12.55
N GLY A 477 -3.64 -7.29 12.93
CA GLY A 477 -4.01 -8.63 12.50
C GLY A 477 -5.37 -9.08 13.06
N ILE A 478 -6.15 -9.74 12.21
CA ILE A 478 -7.42 -10.34 12.58
C ILE A 478 -7.17 -11.84 12.72
N LYS A 479 -7.33 -12.37 13.93
CA LYS A 479 -6.98 -13.76 14.30
C LYS A 479 -7.60 -14.85 13.42
N HIS A 480 -8.72 -14.54 12.74
CA HIS A 480 -9.43 -15.51 11.89
C HIS A 480 -9.08 -15.44 10.39
N ILE A 481 -8.33 -14.43 10.00
CA ILE A 481 -7.84 -14.24 8.62
C ILE A 481 -6.33 -14.18 8.76
N ASN A 482 -5.59 -15.21 8.47
CA ASN A 482 -4.12 -15.34 8.56
C ASN A 482 -3.31 -14.11 8.04
N SER A 483 -3.71 -12.90 8.41
CA SER A 483 -3.10 -11.64 8.05
C SER A 483 -2.27 -11.13 9.22
N ASN A 484 -0.99 -11.45 9.23
CA ASN A 484 0.00 -10.84 10.13
C ASN A 484 0.27 -9.38 9.71
N LYS A 485 -0.57 -8.46 10.17
CA LYS A 485 -0.33 -7.01 10.02
C LYS A 485 0.30 -6.44 11.29
N VAL A 486 1.53 -6.82 11.57
CA VAL A 486 2.30 -6.34 12.73
C VAL A 486 3.16 -5.14 12.34
N GLY A 487 3.32 -4.19 13.27
CA GLY A 487 4.13 -2.99 13.06
C GLY A 487 3.44 -1.91 12.20
N VAL A 488 2.12 -1.95 12.11
CA VAL A 488 1.33 -0.94 11.38
C VAL A 488 1.31 0.38 12.12
N ALA A 489 1.05 0.37 13.43
CA ALA A 489 1.22 1.54 14.28
C ALA A 489 2.57 1.48 14.98
N GLN A 490 3.28 2.59 14.97
CA GLN A 490 4.62 2.73 15.58
C GLN A 490 4.68 3.97 16.45
N VAL A 491 5.59 3.99 17.43
CA VAL A 491 5.88 5.19 18.19
C VAL A 491 6.40 6.26 17.23
N LEU A 492 5.83 7.46 17.30
CA LEU A 492 6.25 8.56 16.43
C LEU A 492 7.72 8.88 16.65
N ASN A 493 8.47 8.97 15.56
CA ASN A 493 9.88 9.32 15.63
C ASN A 493 10.04 10.82 15.94
N ARG A 494 10.61 11.13 17.09
CA ARG A 494 10.90 12.50 17.58
C ARG A 494 12.40 12.80 17.64
N LEU A 495 13.22 12.08 16.87
CA LEU A 495 14.67 12.34 16.86
C LEU A 495 14.99 13.75 16.32
N THR A 496 14.33 14.14 15.23
CA THR A 496 14.40 15.49 14.66
C THR A 496 13.01 15.91 14.23
N TYR A 497 12.77 17.21 14.04
CA TYR A 497 11.51 17.73 13.55
C TYR A 497 11.09 17.08 12.22
N ILE A 498 12.04 17.04 11.27
CA ILE A 498 11.77 16.48 9.93
C ILE A 498 11.56 14.97 9.95
N SER A 499 12.18 14.25 10.89
CA SER A 499 11.98 12.80 11.03
C SER A 499 10.55 12.42 11.41
N SER A 500 9.87 13.27 12.18
CA SER A 500 8.45 13.08 12.52
C SER A 500 7.56 13.23 11.29
N LEU A 501 7.83 14.23 10.44
CA LEU A 501 7.11 14.44 9.18
C LEU A 501 7.32 13.29 8.21
N SER A 502 8.56 12.84 8.05
CA SER A 502 8.89 11.68 7.22
C SER A 502 8.20 10.41 7.72
N HIS A 503 8.18 10.19 9.05
CA HIS A 503 7.53 9.02 9.63
C HIS A 503 6.02 8.97 9.35
N ALA A 504 5.34 10.12 9.37
CA ALA A 504 3.92 10.22 9.02
C ALA A 504 3.64 9.91 7.54
N ARG A 505 4.64 10.04 6.65
CA ARG A 505 4.55 9.80 5.20
C ARG A 505 5.12 8.47 4.75
N ARG A 506 5.36 7.56 5.68
CA ARG A 506 5.98 6.27 5.42
C ARG A 506 4.94 5.23 4.98
N VAL A 507 5.35 4.36 4.05
CA VAL A 507 4.54 3.27 3.51
C VAL A 507 5.29 1.96 3.69
N SER A 508 4.60 0.92 4.12
CA SER A 508 5.17 -0.42 4.32
C SER A 508 4.47 -1.45 3.44
N THR A 509 5.26 -2.36 2.87
CA THR A 509 4.73 -3.55 2.19
C THR A 509 4.52 -4.65 3.23
N PRO A 510 3.35 -5.27 3.35
CA PRO A 510 3.07 -6.33 4.32
C PRO A 510 3.65 -7.67 3.88
N THR A 511 4.97 -7.76 3.82
CA THR A 511 5.74 -8.97 3.51
C THR A 511 6.61 -9.35 4.71
N ASP A 512 6.97 -10.63 4.81
CA ASP A 512 7.92 -11.07 5.82
C ASP A 512 9.28 -10.38 5.58
N LYS A 513 9.73 -9.64 6.59
CA LYS A 513 11.00 -8.89 6.54
C LYS A 513 12.21 -9.81 6.52
N SER A 514 12.10 -10.99 7.09
CA SER A 514 13.15 -12.03 7.09
C SER A 514 13.26 -12.75 5.74
N GLY A 515 12.23 -12.66 4.89
CA GLY A 515 12.17 -13.28 3.59
C GLY A 515 13.18 -12.68 2.61
N LYS A 516 13.89 -13.53 1.88
CA LYS A 516 14.89 -13.16 0.85
C LYS A 516 14.25 -12.79 -0.51
N LEU A 517 12.98 -12.34 -0.52
CA LEU A 517 12.31 -11.94 -1.76
C LEU A 517 12.91 -10.63 -2.29
N ILE A 518 13.53 -10.69 -3.45
CA ILE A 518 14.20 -9.56 -4.10
C ILE A 518 13.21 -8.64 -4.84
N PRO A 519 12.20 -9.15 -5.61
CA PRO A 519 11.37 -8.31 -6.46
C PRO A 519 10.69 -7.12 -5.75
N PRO A 520 10.02 -7.27 -4.60
CA PRO A 520 9.35 -6.16 -3.92
C PRO A 520 10.31 -5.14 -3.29
N ARG A 521 11.62 -5.48 -3.21
CA ARG A 521 12.67 -4.59 -2.65
C ARG A 521 13.33 -3.70 -3.70
N LYS A 522 13.24 -4.09 -4.97
CA LYS A 522 13.78 -3.29 -6.08
C LYS A 522 12.95 -2.04 -6.28
N LEU A 523 13.62 -0.94 -6.63
CA LEU A 523 12.95 0.27 -7.08
C LEU A 523 12.28 -0.01 -8.44
N HIS A 524 10.96 0.12 -8.48
CA HIS A 524 10.19 -0.07 -9.70
C HIS A 524 10.08 1.25 -10.45
N ASN A 525 10.13 1.22 -11.79
CA ASN A 525 10.04 2.45 -12.60
C ASN A 525 8.69 3.18 -12.46
N THR A 526 7.60 2.49 -12.13
CA THR A 526 6.30 3.12 -11.83
C THR A 526 6.26 3.90 -10.51
N CYS A 527 7.36 3.87 -9.72
CA CYS A 527 7.53 4.69 -8.52
C CYS A 527 7.86 6.16 -8.83
N TRP A 528 8.27 6.48 -10.06
CA TRP A 528 8.74 7.81 -10.44
C TRP A 528 7.76 8.91 -10.06
N GLY A 529 8.20 9.82 -9.20
CA GLY A 529 7.42 10.97 -8.73
C GLY A 529 6.38 10.65 -7.63
N TYR A 530 6.20 9.38 -7.26
CA TYR A 530 5.27 8.95 -6.22
C TYR A 530 5.96 8.54 -4.93
N LEU A 531 7.04 7.79 -5.04
CA LEU A 531 7.84 7.30 -3.92
C LEU A 531 9.29 7.75 -4.06
N CYS A 532 9.90 8.13 -2.95
CA CYS A 532 11.30 8.55 -2.93
C CYS A 532 12.23 7.40 -3.35
N PRO A 533 13.13 7.61 -4.32
CA PRO A 533 14.05 6.59 -4.78
C PRO A 533 15.22 6.36 -3.80
N ALA A 534 15.47 7.30 -2.89
CA ALA A 534 16.63 7.28 -1.99
C ALA A 534 16.28 6.89 -0.55
N GLU A 535 15.14 7.34 -0.04
CA GLU A 535 14.75 7.18 1.37
C GLU A 535 14.17 5.80 1.65
N THR A 536 14.98 4.88 2.17
CA THR A 536 14.58 3.55 2.63
C THR A 536 15.44 3.14 3.82
N PRO A 537 14.89 2.38 4.80
CA PRO A 537 15.69 1.84 5.89
C PRO A 537 16.72 0.82 5.39
N GLU A 538 17.81 0.70 6.12
CA GLU A 538 18.80 -0.34 5.86
C GLU A 538 18.44 -1.69 6.50
N GLY A 539 19.19 -2.72 6.12
CA GLY A 539 19.06 -4.08 6.66
C GLY A 539 17.82 -4.80 6.12
N GLN A 540 17.15 -5.56 6.97
CA GLN A 540 16.04 -6.44 6.59
C GLN A 540 14.83 -5.72 5.96
N SER A 541 14.66 -4.42 6.21
CA SER A 541 13.54 -3.62 5.71
C SER A 541 13.83 -2.85 4.44
N VAL A 542 15.02 -3.01 3.82
CA VAL A 542 15.40 -2.34 2.57
C VAL A 542 14.36 -2.58 1.48
N GLY A 543 13.88 -1.52 0.86
CA GLY A 543 12.90 -1.54 -0.23
C GLY A 543 11.48 -1.97 0.16
N ILE A 544 11.28 -2.51 1.38
CA ILE A 544 9.95 -2.87 1.90
C ILE A 544 9.26 -1.65 2.52
N VAL A 545 10.02 -0.86 3.27
CA VAL A 545 9.55 0.40 3.83
C VAL A 545 9.99 1.52 2.89
N LYS A 546 9.05 2.33 2.45
CA LYS A 546 9.22 3.38 1.44
C LYS A 546 8.63 4.69 1.95
N ASN A 547 8.99 5.79 1.34
CA ASN A 547 8.51 7.12 1.72
C ASN A 547 7.86 7.82 0.53
N LEU A 548 6.76 8.53 0.77
CA LEU A 548 6.06 9.29 -0.26
C LEU A 548 6.92 10.49 -0.71
N SER A 549 6.93 10.76 -2.02
CA SER A 549 7.52 11.99 -2.54
C SER A 549 6.75 13.21 -2.02
N TYR A 550 7.42 14.37 -1.90
CA TYR A 550 6.88 15.49 -1.13
C TYR A 550 5.56 16.07 -1.67
N MET A 551 5.27 16.00 -2.98
CA MET A 551 3.99 16.42 -3.57
C MET A 551 2.98 15.30 -3.79
N THR A 552 3.34 14.06 -3.43
CA THR A 552 2.44 12.92 -3.62
C THR A 552 1.27 12.98 -2.67
N HIS A 553 0.09 12.75 -3.22
CA HIS A 553 -1.16 12.59 -2.50
C HIS A 553 -1.74 11.19 -2.70
N VAL A 554 -2.32 10.62 -1.66
CA VAL A 554 -3.04 9.34 -1.74
C VAL A 554 -4.53 9.62 -1.78
N THR A 555 -5.22 9.10 -2.79
CA THR A 555 -6.65 9.38 -2.99
C THR A 555 -7.52 8.82 -1.88
N ILE A 556 -8.60 9.52 -1.60
CA ILE A 556 -9.64 9.14 -0.66
C ILE A 556 -10.89 8.73 -1.45
N HIS A 557 -11.78 7.99 -0.81
CA HIS A 557 -13.04 7.61 -1.42
C HIS A 557 -13.82 8.84 -1.91
N SER A 558 -14.26 8.78 -3.16
CA SER A 558 -15.18 9.74 -3.76
C SER A 558 -16.43 9.01 -4.28
N ASN A 559 -17.56 9.71 -4.33
CA ASN A 559 -18.81 9.13 -4.83
C ASN A 559 -18.70 8.82 -6.32
N SER A 560 -18.99 7.58 -6.71
CA SER A 560 -18.95 7.12 -8.11
C SER A 560 -20.29 7.33 -8.84
N GLN A 561 -21.39 7.54 -8.12
CA GLN A 561 -22.72 7.61 -8.69
C GLN A 561 -22.86 8.68 -9.82
N PRO A 562 -22.34 9.91 -9.67
CA PRO A 562 -22.37 10.89 -10.76
C PRO A 562 -21.62 10.42 -12.02
N LEU A 563 -20.56 9.62 -11.88
CA LEU A 563 -19.83 9.05 -13.03
C LEU A 563 -20.69 8.02 -13.77
N TYR A 564 -21.38 7.15 -13.04
CA TYR A 564 -22.29 6.17 -13.64
C TYR A 564 -23.43 6.87 -14.40
N GLU A 565 -24.02 7.90 -13.83
CA GLU A 565 -25.11 8.67 -14.46
C GLU A 565 -24.63 9.42 -15.70
N TYR A 566 -23.47 10.06 -15.63
CA TYR A 566 -22.90 10.81 -16.76
C TYR A 566 -22.54 9.90 -17.93
N ILE A 567 -21.97 8.71 -17.68
CA ILE A 567 -21.48 7.81 -18.72
C ILE A 567 -22.60 7.00 -19.37
N THR A 568 -23.69 6.75 -18.63
CA THR A 568 -24.83 5.92 -19.13
C THR A 568 -25.30 6.29 -20.53
N PRO A 569 -25.51 7.57 -20.92
CA PRO A 569 -25.98 7.93 -22.28
C PRO A 569 -24.92 7.70 -23.38
N TYR A 570 -23.64 7.58 -23.05
CA TYR A 570 -22.54 7.40 -24.03
C TYR A 570 -22.18 5.93 -24.24
N ILE A 571 -22.87 5.01 -23.59
CA ILE A 571 -22.56 3.57 -23.65
C ILE A 571 -23.80 2.75 -23.97
N ILE A 572 -23.57 1.64 -24.66
CA ILE A 572 -24.56 0.56 -24.79
C ILE A 572 -24.28 -0.41 -23.65
N LYS A 573 -25.25 -0.55 -22.72
CA LYS A 573 -25.13 -1.45 -21.57
C LYS A 573 -25.08 -2.91 -21.99
N LEU A 574 -24.38 -3.76 -21.23
CA LEU A 574 -24.28 -5.20 -21.50
C LEU A 574 -25.63 -5.94 -21.41
N GLU A 575 -26.61 -5.36 -20.75
CA GLU A 575 -27.97 -5.88 -20.59
C GLU A 575 -28.85 -5.64 -21.83
N ASN A 576 -28.40 -4.86 -22.80
CA ASN A 576 -29.18 -4.62 -24.03
C ASN A 576 -29.32 -5.92 -24.82
N PRO A 577 -30.55 -6.40 -25.10
CA PRO A 577 -30.79 -7.66 -25.82
C PRO A 577 -30.32 -7.63 -27.26
N GLU A 578 -30.20 -6.47 -27.91
CA GLU A 578 -29.69 -6.30 -29.27
C GLU A 578 -28.17 -6.47 -29.37
N LEU A 579 -27.48 -6.51 -28.24
CA LEU A 579 -26.03 -6.56 -28.18
C LEU A 579 -25.53 -8.00 -28.40
N THR A 580 -24.97 -8.26 -29.58
CA THR A 580 -24.33 -9.54 -29.89
C THR A 580 -22.88 -9.57 -29.39
N SER A 581 -22.35 -10.77 -29.11
CA SER A 581 -20.96 -10.95 -28.66
C SER A 581 -19.94 -10.41 -29.68
N ILE A 582 -20.20 -10.51 -30.97
CA ILE A 582 -19.38 -9.98 -32.06
C ILE A 582 -19.34 -8.44 -32.02
N ASN A 583 -20.47 -7.78 -31.74
CA ASN A 583 -20.53 -6.32 -31.60
C ASN A 583 -19.65 -5.85 -30.44
N ILE A 584 -19.63 -6.59 -29.33
CA ILE A 584 -18.78 -6.30 -28.17
C ILE A 584 -17.29 -6.44 -28.51
N PHE A 585 -16.91 -7.43 -29.34
CA PHE A 585 -15.51 -7.65 -29.72
C PHE A 585 -14.91 -6.46 -30.50
N ASN A 586 -15.70 -5.86 -31.38
CA ASN A 586 -15.24 -4.79 -32.25
C ASN A 586 -15.23 -3.40 -31.60
N LYS A 587 -15.99 -3.19 -30.53
CA LYS A 587 -16.14 -1.90 -29.83
C LYS A 587 -15.22 -1.80 -28.61
N VAL A 588 -15.11 -0.59 -28.06
CA VAL A 588 -14.32 -0.29 -26.87
C VAL A 588 -15.14 -0.54 -25.62
N LYS A 589 -14.58 -1.34 -24.69
CA LYS A 589 -15.19 -1.66 -23.40
C LYS A 589 -15.02 -0.50 -22.43
N VAL A 590 -16.05 -0.21 -21.63
CA VAL A 590 -16.00 0.86 -20.62
C VAL A 590 -16.10 0.27 -19.21
N PHE A 591 -15.09 0.58 -18.39
CA PHE A 591 -14.97 0.14 -17.02
C PHE A 591 -15.01 1.32 -16.05
N ILE A 592 -15.80 1.21 -14.98
CA ILE A 592 -15.74 2.12 -13.82
C ILE A 592 -15.36 1.29 -12.59
N ASN A 593 -14.28 1.64 -11.91
CA ASN A 593 -13.74 0.94 -10.74
C ASN A 593 -13.66 -0.59 -10.94
N GLY A 594 -13.31 -1.02 -12.15
CA GLY A 594 -13.20 -2.42 -12.54
C GLY A 594 -14.51 -3.09 -12.95
N THR A 595 -15.66 -2.45 -12.80
CA THR A 595 -16.96 -2.97 -13.26
C THR A 595 -17.11 -2.70 -14.75
N TRP A 596 -17.34 -3.73 -15.53
CA TRP A 596 -17.61 -3.61 -16.95
C TRP A 596 -19.07 -3.22 -17.20
N LEU A 597 -19.32 -1.99 -17.60
CA LEU A 597 -20.67 -1.44 -17.77
C LEU A 597 -21.26 -1.73 -19.14
N GLY A 598 -20.45 -1.58 -20.18
CA GLY A 598 -20.93 -1.67 -21.54
C GLY A 598 -19.81 -1.37 -22.55
N ILE A 599 -20.21 -0.99 -23.73
CA ILE A 599 -19.33 -0.60 -24.84
C ILE A 599 -19.65 0.83 -25.29
N SER A 600 -18.64 1.52 -25.78
CA SER A 600 -18.79 2.85 -26.40
C SER A 600 -18.66 2.74 -27.91
N GLU A 601 -19.47 3.50 -28.63
CA GLU A 601 -19.39 3.66 -30.08
C GLU A 601 -18.34 4.70 -30.44
N ASP A 602 -18.30 5.84 -29.73
CA ASP A 602 -17.34 6.92 -29.90
C ASP A 602 -16.43 7.08 -28.67
N PRO A 603 -15.45 6.18 -28.54
CA PRO A 603 -14.62 6.13 -27.34
C PRO A 603 -13.73 7.36 -27.17
N TYR A 604 -13.32 7.99 -28.26
CA TYR A 604 -12.45 9.16 -28.22
C TYR A 604 -13.20 10.40 -27.73
N GLU A 605 -14.43 10.61 -28.19
CA GLU A 605 -15.29 11.70 -27.71
C GLU A 605 -15.59 11.53 -26.21
N LEU A 606 -15.96 10.32 -25.79
CA LEU A 606 -16.17 10.01 -24.38
C LEU A 606 -14.93 10.31 -23.53
N PHE A 607 -13.75 9.90 -23.99
CA PHE A 607 -12.48 10.14 -23.29
C PHE A 607 -12.19 11.65 -23.14
N ILE A 608 -12.31 12.44 -24.23
CA ILE A 608 -12.08 13.89 -24.20
C ILE A 608 -13.09 14.57 -23.27
N SER A 609 -14.38 14.25 -23.42
CA SER A 609 -15.45 14.82 -22.60
C SER A 609 -15.23 14.57 -21.10
N LEU A 610 -14.81 13.36 -20.71
CA LEU A 610 -14.48 13.05 -19.32
C LEU A 610 -13.28 13.85 -18.82
N LYS A 611 -12.22 13.98 -19.65
CA LYS A 611 -11.04 14.80 -19.31
C LYS A 611 -11.41 16.28 -19.15
N GLU A 612 -12.25 16.83 -20.00
CA GLU A 612 -12.73 18.21 -19.86
C GLU A 612 -13.54 18.42 -18.57
N LYS A 613 -14.39 17.45 -18.20
CA LYS A 613 -15.13 17.52 -16.93
C LYS A 613 -14.21 17.44 -15.72
N LYS A 614 -13.12 16.63 -15.79
CA LYS A 614 -12.07 16.61 -14.77
C LYS A 614 -11.38 17.97 -14.66
N TYR A 615 -11.03 18.60 -15.77
CA TYR A 615 -10.37 19.91 -15.80
C TYR A 615 -11.29 21.04 -15.29
N LYS A 616 -12.60 20.95 -15.53
CA LYS A 616 -13.57 21.87 -14.97
C LYS A 616 -13.90 21.63 -13.48
N GLY A 617 -13.35 20.58 -12.87
CA GLY A 617 -13.61 20.22 -11.47
C GLY A 617 -15.01 19.64 -11.23
N ILE A 618 -15.79 19.32 -12.31
CA ILE A 618 -17.10 18.67 -12.19
C ILE A 618 -16.92 17.22 -11.73
N ILE A 619 -15.92 16.53 -12.28
CA ILE A 619 -15.43 15.25 -11.82
C ILE A 619 -14.28 15.51 -10.86
N ASN A 620 -14.15 14.69 -9.81
CA ASN A 620 -13.06 14.79 -8.86
C ASN A 620 -11.70 14.82 -9.59
N ILE A 621 -10.87 15.81 -9.26
CA ILE A 621 -9.58 16.07 -9.91
C ILE A 621 -8.59 14.89 -9.79
N TYR A 622 -8.79 13.99 -8.82
CA TYR A 622 -7.98 12.79 -8.62
C TYR A 622 -8.49 11.57 -9.39
N THR A 623 -9.58 11.71 -10.16
CA THR A 623 -10.09 10.60 -10.97
C THR A 623 -9.11 10.25 -12.09
N SER A 624 -8.80 8.96 -12.20
CA SER A 624 -7.99 8.40 -13.28
C SER A 624 -8.88 8.10 -14.49
N ILE A 625 -8.49 8.55 -15.66
CA ILE A 625 -9.19 8.31 -16.92
C ILE A 625 -8.17 7.87 -17.95
N VAL A 626 -8.22 6.60 -18.34
CA VAL A 626 -7.26 5.99 -19.26
C VAL A 626 -7.98 5.37 -20.44
N PHE A 627 -7.50 5.65 -21.63
CA PHE A 627 -7.92 4.98 -22.85
C PHE A 627 -6.81 4.03 -23.33
N ASP A 628 -6.98 2.75 -23.07
CA ASP A 628 -6.11 1.68 -23.53
C ASP A 628 -6.55 1.22 -24.94
N TYR A 629 -5.99 1.80 -25.97
CA TYR A 629 -6.33 1.47 -27.36
C TYR A 629 -5.83 0.08 -27.77
N LYS A 630 -4.83 -0.51 -27.06
CA LYS A 630 -4.34 -1.87 -27.33
C LYS A 630 -5.34 -2.93 -26.90
N MET A 631 -5.88 -2.78 -25.68
CA MET A 631 -6.89 -3.68 -25.13
C MET A 631 -8.32 -3.28 -25.51
N LYS A 632 -8.50 -2.14 -26.22
CA LYS A 632 -9.81 -1.52 -26.53
C LYS A 632 -10.65 -1.32 -25.25
N GLU A 633 -10.08 -0.60 -24.28
CA GLU A 633 -10.70 -0.36 -22.97
C GLU A 633 -10.57 1.09 -22.54
N ILE A 634 -11.65 1.69 -22.07
CA ILE A 634 -11.64 2.93 -21.28
C ILE A 634 -11.79 2.53 -19.82
N ARG A 635 -10.80 2.87 -19.00
CA ARG A 635 -10.80 2.59 -17.57
C ARG A 635 -10.88 3.88 -16.78
N ILE A 636 -11.90 3.98 -15.94
CA ILE A 636 -12.15 5.13 -15.09
C ILE A 636 -12.08 4.64 -13.64
N CYS A 637 -11.19 5.23 -12.86
CA CYS A 637 -10.99 4.86 -11.46
C CYS A 637 -11.07 6.10 -10.57
N ASN A 638 -11.94 6.07 -9.59
CA ASN A 638 -12.04 7.07 -8.52
C ASN A 638 -11.98 6.43 -7.12
N ASP A 639 -11.52 5.18 -7.04
CA ASP A 639 -11.32 4.44 -5.81
C ASP A 639 -10.25 5.08 -4.90
N SER A 640 -10.28 4.74 -3.62
CA SER A 640 -9.31 5.20 -2.62
C SER A 640 -7.99 4.43 -2.68
N GLY A 641 -6.92 5.05 -2.22
CA GLY A 641 -5.61 4.42 -2.06
C GLY A 641 -4.70 4.49 -3.29
N ARG A 642 -5.09 5.22 -4.34
CA ARG A 642 -4.19 5.47 -5.48
C ARG A 642 -3.20 6.58 -5.15
N LEU A 643 -1.95 6.37 -5.56
CA LEU A 643 -0.95 7.43 -5.54
C LEU A 643 -1.25 8.41 -6.66
N THR A 644 -1.22 9.70 -6.38
CA THR A 644 -1.38 10.77 -7.38
C THR A 644 -0.34 11.85 -7.18
N ARG A 645 0.05 12.51 -8.26
CA ARG A 645 0.99 13.62 -8.24
C ARG A 645 0.60 14.70 -9.24
N PRO A 646 0.90 15.98 -8.97
CA PRO A 646 0.62 17.07 -9.89
C PRO A 646 1.71 17.16 -10.96
N VAL A 647 1.27 17.44 -12.19
CA VAL A 647 2.13 17.73 -13.35
C VAL A 647 1.56 18.89 -14.16
N LEU A 648 2.41 19.67 -14.83
CA LEU A 648 1.99 20.74 -15.72
C LEU A 648 1.43 20.16 -17.02
N ARG A 649 0.35 20.70 -17.52
CA ARG A 649 -0.23 20.32 -18.80
C ARG A 649 0.46 21.02 -19.96
N VAL A 650 0.60 20.27 -21.05
CA VAL A 650 1.17 20.75 -22.31
C VAL A 650 0.09 20.67 -23.40
N LYS A 651 -0.13 21.76 -24.11
CA LYS A 651 -1.06 21.82 -25.25
C LYS A 651 -0.37 22.47 -26.45
N ASN A 652 -0.48 21.85 -27.61
CA ASN A 652 0.11 22.35 -28.86
C ASN A 652 1.61 22.70 -28.75
N LYS A 653 2.37 21.85 -28.04
CA LYS A 653 3.81 22.04 -27.77
C LYS A 653 4.15 23.17 -26.79
N ASN A 654 3.17 23.83 -26.18
CA ASN A 654 3.36 24.88 -25.19
C ASN A 654 2.89 24.43 -23.81
N ILE A 655 3.62 24.81 -22.77
CA ILE A 655 3.19 24.66 -21.39
C ILE A 655 2.10 25.71 -21.13
N LEU A 656 1.05 25.34 -20.41
CA LEU A 656 -0.08 26.25 -20.15
C LEU A 656 0.22 27.32 -19.09
N ILE A 657 1.33 27.23 -18.39
CA ILE A 657 1.79 28.25 -17.44
C ILE A 657 2.83 29.15 -18.13
N ASP A 658 2.71 30.45 -17.92
CA ASP A 658 3.65 31.47 -18.39
C ASP A 658 4.29 32.24 -17.22
N ASN A 659 5.29 33.09 -17.52
CA ASN A 659 6.00 33.85 -16.49
C ASN A 659 5.12 34.95 -15.87
N ASP A 660 4.11 35.45 -16.58
CA ASP A 660 3.15 36.40 -16.02
C ASP A 660 2.28 35.74 -14.94
N MET A 661 1.86 34.52 -15.18
CA MET A 661 1.15 33.72 -14.16
C MET A 661 2.02 33.44 -12.93
N ILE A 662 3.31 33.14 -13.14
CA ILE A 662 4.26 32.93 -12.03
C ILE A 662 4.41 34.22 -11.20
N SER A 663 4.47 35.38 -11.87
CA SER A 663 4.51 36.69 -11.16
C SER A 663 3.24 36.90 -10.32
N LYS A 664 2.07 36.54 -10.84
CA LYS A 664 0.79 36.58 -10.10
C LYS A 664 0.70 35.55 -8.96
N ILE A 665 1.36 34.40 -9.09
CA ILE A 665 1.50 33.42 -8.00
C ILE A 665 2.37 34.02 -6.87
N ASN A 666 3.46 34.69 -7.25
CA ASN A 666 4.36 35.35 -6.28
C ASN A 666 3.67 36.52 -5.55
N SER A 667 2.86 37.31 -6.25
CA SER A 667 2.04 38.37 -5.65
C SER A 667 0.91 37.84 -4.75
N GLY A 668 0.53 36.58 -4.91
CA GLY A 668 -0.56 35.94 -4.16
C GLY A 668 -1.96 36.15 -4.78
N GLU A 669 -2.06 36.71 -5.99
CA GLU A 669 -3.32 36.83 -6.74
C GLU A 669 -3.82 35.46 -7.20
N ILE A 670 -2.91 34.57 -7.53
CA ILE A 670 -3.21 33.20 -7.94
C ILE A 670 -2.76 32.23 -6.83
N ILE A 671 -3.68 31.43 -6.33
CA ILE A 671 -3.39 30.36 -5.37
C ILE A 671 -3.33 29.00 -6.08
N TRP A 672 -2.74 28.01 -5.41
CA TRP A 672 -2.60 26.64 -5.95
C TRP A 672 -3.92 26.05 -6.48
N ASP A 673 -5.02 26.25 -5.77
CA ASP A 673 -6.31 25.68 -6.15
C ASP A 673 -6.87 26.27 -7.45
N ASN A 674 -6.51 27.52 -7.79
CA ASN A 674 -6.87 28.16 -9.07
C ASN A 674 -6.18 27.49 -10.27
N LEU A 675 -5.02 26.86 -10.06
CA LEU A 675 -4.26 26.15 -11.11
C LEU A 675 -4.84 24.78 -11.45
N LEU A 676 -5.64 24.20 -10.53
CA LEU A 676 -6.15 22.84 -10.66
C LEU A 676 -7.42 22.74 -11.51
N THR A 677 -8.20 23.80 -11.56
CA THR A 677 -9.50 23.82 -12.24
C THR A 677 -9.61 25.02 -13.19
N SER A 678 -10.48 24.90 -14.18
CA SER A 678 -10.75 25.97 -15.14
C SER A 678 -11.75 27.03 -14.61
N THR A 679 -11.80 27.27 -13.32
CA THR A 679 -12.67 28.30 -12.71
C THR A 679 -12.12 29.72 -12.89
N SER A 680 -10.80 29.86 -12.85
CA SER A 680 -10.10 31.14 -12.98
C SER A 680 -9.41 31.32 -14.34
N PHE A 681 -9.20 30.27 -15.07
CA PHE A 681 -8.54 30.24 -16.37
C PHE A 681 -9.37 29.46 -17.39
N PRO A 682 -9.16 29.69 -18.71
CA PRO A 682 -9.85 28.93 -19.75
C PRO A 682 -9.62 27.42 -19.66
N GLU A 683 -8.45 27.01 -19.16
CA GLU A 683 -8.08 25.61 -18.99
C GLU A 683 -7.34 25.42 -17.66
N SER A 684 -7.45 24.22 -17.04
CA SER A 684 -6.62 23.88 -15.89
C SER A 684 -5.16 23.79 -16.30
N ILE A 685 -4.26 24.29 -15.47
CA ILE A 685 -2.83 24.34 -15.74
C ILE A 685 -2.14 23.08 -15.22
N ILE A 686 -2.58 22.59 -14.05
CA ILE A 686 -2.03 21.43 -13.37
C ILE A 686 -3.05 20.29 -13.39
N GLU A 687 -2.59 19.08 -13.68
CA GLU A 687 -3.37 17.86 -13.59
C GLU A 687 -2.76 16.92 -12.55
N TYR A 688 -3.59 16.34 -11.70
CA TYR A 688 -3.19 15.20 -10.88
C TYR A 688 -3.33 13.92 -11.69
N ILE A 689 -2.24 13.16 -11.78
CA ILE A 689 -2.18 11.89 -12.51
C ILE A 689 -1.78 10.76 -11.56
N ASP A 690 -2.28 9.56 -11.83
CA ASP A 690 -1.89 8.33 -11.14
C ASP A 690 -0.88 7.51 -11.97
N PRO A 691 -0.28 6.41 -11.45
CA PRO A 691 0.68 5.60 -12.20
C PRO A 691 0.10 5.01 -13.49
N GLU A 692 -1.20 4.77 -13.55
CA GLU A 692 -1.85 4.25 -14.76
C GLU A 692 -1.96 5.33 -15.82
N GLU A 693 -2.44 6.53 -15.49
CA GLU A 693 -2.45 7.68 -16.40
C GLU A 693 -1.02 8.05 -16.85
N GLN A 694 -0.04 7.97 -15.92
CA GLN A 694 1.35 8.24 -16.24
C GLN A 694 1.93 7.29 -17.28
N SER A 695 1.56 6.02 -17.27
CA SER A 695 2.03 5.04 -18.27
C SER A 695 1.50 5.31 -19.69
N TRP A 696 0.41 6.06 -19.82
CA TRP A 696 -0.20 6.49 -21.10
C TRP A 696 0.09 7.95 -21.45
N SER A 697 0.90 8.63 -20.64
CA SER A 697 1.30 10.02 -20.83
C SER A 697 2.76 10.10 -21.25
N LEU A 698 3.11 11.11 -22.01
CA LEU A 698 4.49 11.47 -22.32
C LEU A 698 4.82 12.76 -21.56
N ILE A 699 5.70 12.65 -20.55
CA ILE A 699 6.01 13.72 -19.61
C ILE A 699 7.42 14.22 -19.87
N ALA A 700 7.57 15.51 -20.17
CA ALA A 700 8.88 16.15 -20.31
C ALA A 700 9.50 16.38 -18.92
N THR A 701 10.80 16.15 -18.78
CA THR A 701 11.52 16.37 -17.53
C THR A 701 11.73 17.86 -17.26
N LYS A 702 11.98 18.62 -18.33
CA LYS A 702 12.21 20.07 -18.29
C LYS A 702 11.44 20.76 -19.41
N PRO A 703 11.05 22.03 -19.27
CA PRO A 703 10.40 22.81 -20.33
C PRO A 703 11.19 22.83 -21.65
N LYS A 704 12.52 22.88 -21.57
CA LYS A 704 13.41 22.88 -22.74
C LYS A 704 13.30 21.62 -23.60
N ASP A 705 12.95 20.49 -23.01
CA ASP A 705 12.83 19.21 -23.73
C ASP A 705 11.66 19.24 -24.71
N ILE A 706 10.64 20.07 -24.45
CA ILE A 706 9.46 20.23 -25.31
C ILE A 706 9.80 20.98 -26.57
N ILE A 707 10.69 21.98 -26.49
CA ILE A 707 11.10 22.86 -27.59
C ILE A 707 12.10 22.15 -28.50
N ASN A 708 13.04 21.43 -27.94
CA ASN A 708 14.14 20.79 -28.69
C ASN A 708 13.70 19.59 -29.56
N TYR A 709 12.42 19.25 -29.53
CA TYR A 709 11.88 18.16 -30.32
C TYR A 709 11.72 18.64 -31.78
N SER A 710 12.59 18.12 -32.67
CA SER A 710 12.54 18.43 -34.11
C SER A 710 11.16 18.09 -34.69
N SER A 711 10.75 18.90 -35.66
CA SER A 711 9.44 18.85 -36.33
C SER A 711 9.12 17.50 -37.03
N GLU A 712 10.12 16.62 -37.16
CA GLU A 712 10.01 15.31 -37.81
C GLU A 712 9.56 14.17 -36.91
N GLN A 713 9.59 14.36 -35.60
CA GLN A 713 9.19 13.30 -34.62
C GLN A 713 7.70 13.40 -34.26
N ILE A 714 7.00 12.29 -34.41
CA ILE A 714 5.54 12.17 -34.25
C ILE A 714 5.12 12.24 -32.74
N LEU A 715 6.06 12.08 -31.82
CA LEU A 715 5.78 12.08 -30.39
C LEU A 715 5.47 13.49 -29.85
N LYS A 716 4.31 13.65 -29.23
CA LYS A 716 3.89 14.91 -28.59
C LYS A 716 3.87 14.75 -27.08
N TYR A 717 4.60 15.59 -26.36
CA TYR A 717 4.50 15.66 -24.91
C TYR A 717 3.09 16.09 -24.50
N THR A 718 2.55 15.39 -23.50
CA THR A 718 1.23 15.67 -22.93
C THR A 718 1.33 16.49 -21.65
N HIS A 719 2.43 16.31 -20.90
CA HIS A 719 2.69 16.95 -19.63
C HIS A 719 4.17 17.32 -19.49
N CYS A 720 4.46 18.14 -18.49
CA CYS A 720 5.81 18.49 -18.07
C CYS A 720 5.91 18.39 -16.55
N GLU A 721 7.07 17.96 -16.03
CA GLU A 721 7.37 18.03 -14.60
C GLU A 721 7.39 19.50 -14.15
N ILE A 722 6.88 19.77 -12.93
CA ILE A 722 7.04 21.09 -12.31
C ILE A 722 8.52 21.31 -12.02
N HIS A 723 9.17 20.36 -11.36
CA HIS A 723 10.60 20.32 -11.15
C HIS A 723 11.05 18.85 -10.97
N PRO A 724 12.24 18.46 -11.52
CA PRO A 724 12.74 17.07 -11.39
C PRO A 724 12.92 16.58 -9.94
N SER A 725 13.15 17.49 -8.99
CA SER A 725 13.25 17.16 -7.56
C SER A 725 11.97 16.62 -6.94
N SER A 726 10.84 16.73 -7.63
CA SER A 726 9.55 16.19 -7.16
C SER A 726 9.53 14.67 -6.93
N ILE A 727 10.54 13.96 -7.39
CA ILE A 727 10.72 12.52 -7.12
C ILE A 727 11.16 12.24 -5.68
N PHE A 728 11.77 13.21 -4.99
CA PHE A 728 12.31 12.99 -3.64
C PHE A 728 11.26 13.12 -2.54
N GLY A 729 11.47 12.34 -1.46
CA GLY A 729 10.74 12.50 -0.21
C GLY A 729 11.26 13.69 0.61
N ILE A 730 10.69 13.90 1.79
CA ILE A 730 11.01 15.06 2.63
C ILE A 730 12.48 15.04 3.10
N LEU A 731 12.96 13.91 3.60
CA LEU A 731 14.36 13.80 4.08
C LEU A 731 15.35 13.92 2.92
N ALA A 732 15.09 13.25 1.82
CA ALA A 732 15.95 13.31 0.65
C ALA A 732 15.99 14.71 0.02
N SER A 733 14.91 15.48 0.09
CA SER A 733 14.85 16.86 -0.38
C SER A 733 15.73 17.83 0.44
N CYS A 734 16.14 17.45 1.64
CA CYS A 734 17.05 18.23 2.48
C CYS A 734 18.54 17.96 2.20
N ILE A 735 18.84 16.99 1.34
CA ILE A 735 20.24 16.68 0.94
C ILE A 735 20.64 17.69 -0.13
N PRO A 736 21.70 18.50 0.11
CA PRO A 736 22.18 19.41 -0.91
C PRO A 736 22.88 18.59 -2.03
N PHE A 737 22.58 18.94 -3.28
CA PHE A 737 23.20 18.32 -4.48
C PHE A 737 23.20 16.78 -4.44
N PRO A 738 22.04 16.12 -4.28
CA PRO A 738 21.97 14.66 -4.13
C PRO A 738 22.49 13.91 -5.36
N GLU A 739 22.45 14.54 -6.54
CA GLU A 739 22.98 14.02 -7.81
C GLU A 739 24.51 13.94 -7.82
N HIS A 740 25.20 14.69 -6.98
CA HIS A 740 26.66 14.65 -6.82
C HIS A 740 27.11 13.58 -5.84
N ASN A 741 26.19 12.99 -5.06
CA ASN A 741 26.50 11.96 -4.09
C ASN A 741 26.39 10.56 -4.72
N GLN A 742 27.15 9.62 -4.22
CA GLN A 742 26.88 8.22 -4.50
C GLN A 742 25.52 7.83 -3.90
N SER A 743 24.72 7.05 -4.64
CA SER A 743 23.37 6.66 -4.22
C SER A 743 23.26 6.13 -2.78
N PRO A 744 24.17 5.24 -2.29
CA PRO A 744 24.13 4.80 -0.90
C PRO A 744 24.35 5.93 0.11
N ARG A 745 25.11 6.96 -0.22
CA ARG A 745 25.40 8.09 0.69
C ARG A 745 24.20 8.98 0.96
N ASN A 746 23.27 9.06 0.04
CA ASN A 746 22.00 9.75 0.25
C ASN A 746 21.10 9.01 1.26
N THR A 747 21.42 7.79 1.60
CA THR A 747 20.69 6.93 2.54
C THR A 747 21.35 6.86 3.92
N TYR A 748 22.69 7.06 4.03
CA TYR A 748 23.50 6.83 5.22
C TYR A 748 23.85 8.07 6.05
N GLN A 749 24.21 7.87 7.35
CA GLN A 749 24.50 8.94 8.31
C GLN A 749 25.88 8.80 9.02
N CYS A 750 26.33 9.84 9.71
CA CYS A 750 27.66 10.31 10.04
C CYS A 750 28.39 9.70 11.26
N LEU A 751 29.75 9.85 11.31
CA LEU A 751 30.68 9.53 12.40
C LEU A 751 30.88 10.71 13.39
N ASP A 752 31.46 10.44 14.60
CA ASP A 752 31.86 11.46 15.56
C ASP A 752 32.98 12.37 15.02
N ILE A 753 33.00 13.64 15.46
CA ILE A 753 33.93 14.67 15.01
C ILE A 753 35.41 14.38 15.32
N ASN A 754 35.68 13.62 16.38
CA ASN A 754 37.06 13.29 16.82
C ASN A 754 37.57 11.98 16.24
N GLU A 755 36.77 11.23 15.48
CA GLU A 755 37.24 9.99 14.88
C GLU A 755 38.34 10.24 13.85
N LEU A 756 39.22 9.22 13.78
CA LEU A 756 40.44 9.30 12.95
C LEU A 756 40.17 8.63 11.60
N VAL A 757 40.40 9.36 10.54
CA VAL A 757 40.34 8.85 9.16
C VAL A 757 41.75 8.62 8.66
N LEU A 758 41.98 7.52 7.99
CA LEU A 758 43.27 7.16 7.44
C LEU A 758 43.46 7.81 6.09
N LEU A 759 44.47 8.64 5.98
CA LEU A 759 44.88 9.30 4.72
C LEU A 759 45.71 8.31 3.83
N SER A 760 45.80 8.66 2.55
CA SER A 760 46.62 7.89 1.57
C SER A 760 48.11 7.87 1.95
N SER A 761 48.57 8.87 2.71
CA SER A 761 49.95 8.95 3.25
C SER A 761 50.20 7.92 4.36
N GLY A 762 49.16 7.28 4.91
CA GLY A 762 49.28 6.40 6.09
C GLY A 762 49.14 7.13 7.42
N GLU A 763 49.02 8.45 7.43
CA GLU A 763 48.72 9.23 8.63
C GLU A 763 47.24 9.15 8.99
N LYS A 764 46.96 9.28 10.29
CA LYS A 764 45.61 9.37 10.80
C LYS A 764 45.29 10.80 11.18
N LYS A 765 44.25 11.33 10.59
CA LYS A 765 43.77 12.71 10.82
C LYS A 765 42.35 12.69 11.38
N ARG A 766 42.02 13.54 12.37
CA ARG A 766 40.64 13.60 12.89
C ARG A 766 39.70 14.01 11.77
N ILE A 767 38.50 13.43 11.78
CA ILE A 767 37.50 13.74 10.76
C ILE A 767 37.14 15.24 10.74
N ALA A 768 37.24 15.91 11.89
CA ALA A 768 37.05 17.34 12.02
C ALA A 768 38.14 18.17 11.29
N ASP A 769 39.32 17.64 11.18
CA ASP A 769 40.50 18.34 10.64
C ASP A 769 40.74 18.00 9.16
N ILE A 770 39.93 17.11 8.57
CA ILE A 770 40.02 16.73 7.16
C ILE A 770 39.56 17.89 6.28
N ASN A 771 40.35 18.20 5.27
CA ASN A 771 40.02 19.25 4.29
C ASN A 771 39.55 18.65 2.98
N ILE A 772 38.79 19.44 2.24
CA ILE A 772 38.38 19.09 0.87
C ILE A 772 39.65 18.94 0.02
N GLY A 773 39.78 17.81 -0.67
CA GLY A 773 40.97 17.48 -1.48
C GLY A 773 41.92 16.52 -0.78
N ASP A 774 41.82 16.27 0.54
CA ASP A 774 42.61 15.24 1.22
C ASP A 774 42.28 13.87 0.61
N GLU A 775 43.29 13.05 0.44
CA GLU A 775 43.18 11.69 -0.08
C GLU A 775 43.04 10.69 1.08
N VAL A 776 41.89 9.98 1.09
CA VAL A 776 41.57 9.00 2.13
C VAL A 776 41.50 7.58 1.54
N ILE A 777 41.73 6.58 2.39
CA ILE A 777 41.55 5.19 2.00
C ILE A 777 40.08 4.80 2.16
N SER A 778 39.43 4.42 1.08
CA SER A 778 38.06 3.92 1.06
C SER A 778 38.02 2.42 0.73
N PHE A 779 37.01 1.74 1.18
CA PHE A 779 36.81 0.30 1.01
C PHE A 779 35.56 0.03 0.16
N HIS A 780 35.71 -0.81 -0.87
CA HIS A 780 34.59 -1.26 -1.70
C HIS A 780 34.07 -2.62 -1.19
N PRO A 781 32.86 -2.66 -0.62
CA PRO A 781 32.32 -3.88 -0.02
C PRO A 781 32.07 -5.02 -1.02
N GLU A 782 31.80 -4.68 -2.28
CA GLU A 782 31.48 -5.69 -3.31
C GLU A 782 32.73 -6.35 -3.88
N THR A 783 33.81 -5.60 -4.07
CA THR A 783 35.06 -6.11 -4.60
C THR A 783 36.03 -6.51 -3.51
N MET A 784 35.77 -6.17 -2.26
CA MET A 784 36.65 -6.34 -1.10
C MET A 784 38.01 -5.65 -1.29
N GLU A 785 38.07 -4.63 -2.12
CA GLU A 785 39.27 -3.86 -2.43
C GLU A 785 39.28 -2.49 -1.77
N THR A 786 40.45 -1.98 -1.46
CA THR A 786 40.64 -0.61 -0.98
C THR A 786 41.10 0.29 -2.11
N SER A 787 40.55 1.50 -2.18
CA SER A 787 40.95 2.52 -3.15
C SER A 787 41.26 3.84 -2.45
N ILE A 788 42.10 4.66 -3.08
CA ILE A 788 42.37 6.02 -2.62
C ILE A 788 41.32 6.93 -3.25
N THR A 789 40.57 7.66 -2.42
CA THR A 789 39.55 8.62 -2.87
C THR A 789 39.80 10.00 -2.26
N LYS A 790 39.46 11.06 -3.00
CA LYS A 790 39.62 12.44 -2.51
C LYS A 790 38.34 12.86 -1.77
N VAL A 791 38.53 13.55 -0.65
CA VAL A 791 37.44 14.16 0.11
C VAL A 791 36.90 15.31 -0.69
N THR A 792 35.63 15.22 -1.05
CA THR A 792 34.93 16.25 -1.83
C THR A 792 34.15 17.21 -0.95
N HIS A 793 33.66 16.74 0.20
CA HIS A 793 32.85 17.53 1.14
C HIS A 793 33.14 17.12 2.58
N HIS A 794 33.05 18.08 3.51
CA HIS A 794 33.23 17.87 4.94
C HIS A 794 32.11 18.58 5.70
N TYR A 795 31.34 17.83 6.53
CA TYR A 795 30.22 18.36 7.31
C TYR A 795 30.37 18.06 8.78
N ILE A 796 30.13 19.06 9.63
CA ILE A 796 30.09 18.93 11.09
C ILE A 796 28.68 19.27 11.56
N ARG A 797 28.07 18.41 12.39
CA ARG A 797 26.75 18.63 12.99
C ARG A 797 26.75 18.23 14.46
N GLU A 798 26.05 18.98 15.29
CA GLU A 798 25.74 18.55 16.65
C GLU A 798 24.70 17.42 16.63
N THR A 799 24.87 16.41 17.46
CA THR A 799 23.97 15.28 17.58
C THR A 799 23.43 15.13 18.99
N ILE A 800 22.15 14.78 19.10
CA ILE A 800 21.50 14.37 20.37
C ILE A 800 21.40 12.83 20.50
N LYS A 801 21.94 12.08 19.52
CA LYS A 801 21.95 10.62 19.54
C LYS A 801 22.91 10.11 20.58
N LYS A 802 22.65 8.93 21.12
CA LYS A 802 23.58 8.26 22.01
C LYS A 802 24.88 7.95 21.27
N ILE A 803 25.99 8.24 21.94
CA ILE A 803 27.32 7.99 21.43
C ILE A 803 27.90 6.81 22.21
N TYR A 804 28.44 5.85 21.48
CA TYR A 804 29.06 4.65 22.03
C TYR A 804 30.55 4.70 21.80
N ASN A 805 31.31 4.37 22.83
CA ASN A 805 32.75 4.10 22.70
C ASN A 805 32.93 2.59 22.56
N ILE A 806 33.34 2.14 21.38
CA ILE A 806 33.53 0.75 21.03
C ILE A 806 35.00 0.43 21.16
N LYS A 807 35.31 -0.46 22.10
CA LYS A 807 36.69 -0.93 22.32
C LYS A 807 36.81 -2.38 21.86
N THR A 808 37.65 -2.61 20.89
CA THR A 808 37.92 -3.97 20.41
C THR A 808 38.95 -4.70 21.29
N ILE A 809 38.94 -6.02 21.26
CA ILE A 809 39.94 -6.86 21.99
C ILE A 809 41.36 -6.53 21.55
N SER A 810 41.55 -6.09 20.28
CA SER A 810 42.85 -5.65 19.77
C SER A 810 43.32 -4.27 20.29
N GLY A 811 42.56 -3.65 21.21
CA GLY A 811 42.86 -2.36 21.82
C GLY A 811 42.51 -1.13 20.97
N ARG A 812 41.86 -1.30 19.84
CA ARG A 812 41.37 -0.17 19.03
C ARG A 812 40.07 0.37 19.62
N GLU A 813 39.95 1.67 19.66
CA GLU A 813 38.77 2.40 20.12
C GLU A 813 38.20 3.24 18.99
N ILE A 814 36.90 3.29 18.90
CA ILE A 814 36.20 4.15 17.95
C ILE A 814 34.92 4.69 18.60
N ILE A 815 34.66 5.98 18.43
CA ILE A 815 33.47 6.63 18.97
C ILE A 815 32.48 6.85 17.82
N ALA A 816 31.28 6.30 17.94
CA ALA A 816 30.29 6.40 16.90
C ALA A 816 28.86 6.54 17.48
N THR A 817 27.95 7.10 16.71
CA THR A 817 26.54 7.20 17.07
C THR A 817 25.88 5.82 17.06
N GLU A 818 24.77 5.65 17.78
CA GLU A 818 24.05 4.37 17.93
C GLU A 818 23.63 3.72 16.61
N ASP A 819 23.44 4.48 15.58
CA ASP A 819 23.03 4.05 14.23
C ASP A 819 24.20 3.88 13.25
N HIS A 820 25.44 4.20 13.69
CA HIS A 820 26.61 3.96 12.86
C HIS A 820 26.83 2.45 12.66
N LYS A 821 27.19 2.04 11.45
CA LYS A 821 27.34 0.62 11.10
C LYS A 821 28.77 0.20 10.98
N PHE A 822 29.03 -0.97 11.54
CA PHE A 822 30.29 -1.67 11.40
C PHE A 822 30.14 -2.91 10.53
N MET A 823 31.14 -3.18 9.69
CA MET A 823 31.21 -4.42 8.96
C MET A 823 31.54 -5.54 9.94
N THR A 824 30.72 -6.58 9.98
CA THR A 824 30.89 -7.76 10.84
C THR A 824 30.89 -9.02 9.98
N SER A 825 31.21 -10.16 10.56
CA SER A 825 31.11 -11.47 9.88
C SER A 825 29.70 -11.79 9.36
N SER A 826 28.66 -11.17 9.94
CA SER A 826 27.25 -11.30 9.52
C SER A 826 26.76 -10.17 8.60
N GLY A 827 27.64 -9.28 8.14
CA GLY A 827 27.33 -8.10 7.34
C GLY A 827 27.38 -6.81 8.16
N TRP A 828 26.76 -5.74 7.65
CA TRP A 828 26.70 -4.44 8.31
C TRP A 828 25.74 -4.43 9.49
N VAL A 829 26.23 -4.14 10.71
CA VAL A 829 25.47 -4.12 11.97
C VAL A 829 25.57 -2.74 12.61
N GLU A 830 24.47 -2.19 13.12
CA GLU A 830 24.47 -0.91 13.82
C GLU A 830 25.12 -1.04 15.22
N VAL A 831 25.74 0.05 15.70
CA VAL A 831 26.41 0.07 17.01
C VAL A 831 25.52 -0.40 18.13
N LYS A 832 24.26 0.02 18.16
CA LYS A 832 23.30 -0.38 19.19
C LYS A 832 22.98 -1.88 19.21
N ASP A 833 23.19 -2.56 18.07
CA ASP A 833 22.89 -3.99 17.88
C ASP A 833 24.16 -4.87 18.01
N LEU A 834 25.32 -4.24 18.24
CA LEU A 834 26.56 -4.98 18.53
C LEU A 834 26.47 -5.65 19.90
N ILE A 835 26.72 -6.94 19.94
CA ILE A 835 26.74 -7.71 21.20
C ILE A 835 28.17 -7.74 21.69
N PRO A 836 28.50 -7.11 22.86
CA PRO A 836 29.85 -7.16 23.43
C PRO A 836 30.34 -8.59 23.59
N THR A 837 31.62 -8.83 23.30
CA THR A 837 32.30 -10.13 23.36
C THR A 837 31.90 -11.17 22.30
N ILE A 838 30.81 -10.97 21.57
CA ILE A 838 30.31 -11.91 20.57
C ILE A 838 30.47 -11.37 19.14
N THR A 839 30.14 -10.07 18.90
CA THR A 839 30.19 -9.48 17.56
C THR A 839 31.64 -9.17 17.16
N LYS A 840 32.06 -9.69 16.01
CA LYS A 840 33.38 -9.47 15.45
C LYS A 840 33.30 -8.38 14.38
N ILE A 841 34.11 -7.34 14.52
CA ILE A 841 34.15 -6.17 13.64
C ILE A 841 35.33 -6.30 12.66
N GLY A 842 35.08 -6.02 11.37
CA GLY A 842 36.12 -5.99 10.36
C GLY A 842 37.10 -4.84 10.62
N ILE A 843 38.40 -5.15 10.65
CA ILE A 843 39.47 -4.18 10.88
C ILE A 843 40.39 -4.20 9.67
N TYR A 844 40.70 -3.01 9.14
CA TYR A 844 41.75 -2.83 8.13
C TYR A 844 43.12 -2.88 8.79
N MET A 845 43.96 -3.83 8.39
CA MET A 845 45.35 -3.94 8.88
C MET A 845 46.30 -3.22 7.93
N ASN A 846 46.92 -2.17 8.44
CA ASN A 846 47.76 -1.24 7.67
C ASN A 846 49.23 -1.73 7.63
N ASN A 847 49.49 -2.91 7.09
CA ASN A 847 50.86 -3.43 6.99
C ASN A 847 51.35 -3.62 5.53
N CYS A 848 50.71 -3.03 4.58
CA CYS A 848 51.13 -3.11 3.17
C CYS A 848 51.27 -1.70 2.59
N TYR A 849 52.38 -1.01 2.94
CA TYR A 849 52.85 0.04 2.07
C TYR A 849 53.45 -0.60 0.81
N PRO A 850 53.15 -0.11 -0.39
CA PRO A 850 53.97 -0.41 -1.54
C PRO A 850 55.36 0.23 -1.28
N ILE A 851 56.30 -0.61 -0.88
CA ILE A 851 57.70 -0.19 -0.83
C ILE A 851 58.07 0.21 -2.25
N LYS A 852 58.25 1.51 -2.47
CA LYS A 852 58.89 1.97 -3.70
C LYS A 852 60.23 1.24 -3.82
N ASN A 853 60.38 0.41 -4.84
CA ASN A 853 61.61 -0.27 -5.21
C ASN A 853 62.73 0.74 -5.41
N ASN A 854 63.54 0.98 -4.41
CA ASN A 854 64.86 1.49 -4.60
C ASN A 854 65.74 1.04 -3.41
N SER A 855 66.35 -0.12 -3.57
CA SER A 855 67.64 -0.58 -3.12
C SER A 855 67.68 -2.09 -2.95
N PHE A 856 68.69 -2.72 -3.53
CA PHE A 856 69.05 -4.13 -3.33
C PHE A 856 69.32 -4.37 -1.85
N GLY A 857 68.30 -4.81 -1.10
CA GLY A 857 68.46 -5.25 0.28
C GLY A 857 68.43 -6.77 0.33
N THR A 858 69.22 -7.36 1.19
CA THR A 858 69.28 -8.81 1.48
C THR A 858 67.88 -9.38 1.75
N LEU A 859 67.53 -10.51 1.12
CA LEU A 859 66.36 -11.29 1.37
C LEU A 859 66.24 -11.60 2.88
N SER A 860 65.38 -10.98 3.59
CA SER A 860 65.05 -11.27 4.99
C SER A 860 63.69 -11.98 5.11
N CYS A 861 63.65 -13.04 5.90
CA CYS A 861 62.40 -13.74 6.23
C CYS A 861 61.59 -12.87 7.18
N ILE A 862 60.35 -12.47 6.74
CA ILE A 862 59.45 -11.64 7.54
C ILE A 862 58.63 -12.50 8.49
N LEU A 863 58.29 -13.74 8.10
CA LEU A 863 57.51 -14.68 8.89
C LEU A 863 57.97 -16.10 8.63
N SER A 864 58.56 -16.73 9.65
CA SER A 864 58.95 -18.15 9.62
C SER A 864 57.76 -19.04 10.02
N GLU A 865 57.86 -20.32 9.65
CA GLU A 865 56.87 -21.32 10.03
C GLU A 865 56.69 -21.41 11.55
N ASP A 866 57.79 -21.39 12.29
CA ASP A 866 57.78 -21.45 13.75
C ASP A 866 57.12 -20.22 14.39
N GLN A 867 57.35 -19.05 13.82
CA GLN A 867 56.68 -17.82 14.26
C GLN A 867 55.16 -17.87 14.00
N PHE A 868 54.74 -18.44 12.89
CA PHE A 868 53.35 -18.66 12.59
C PHE A 868 52.71 -19.65 13.55
N ILE A 869 53.31 -20.77 13.76
CA ILE A 869 52.84 -21.83 14.69
C ILE A 869 52.74 -21.29 16.12
N ASN A 870 53.78 -20.59 16.60
CA ASN A 870 53.80 -20.04 17.96
C ASN A 870 52.75 -18.96 18.16
N PHE A 871 52.55 -18.07 17.18
CA PHE A 871 51.51 -17.04 17.26
C PHE A 871 50.13 -17.64 17.45
N PHE A 872 49.73 -18.65 16.67
CA PHE A 872 48.42 -19.26 16.79
C PHE A 872 48.30 -20.20 18.00
N LYS A 873 49.40 -20.71 18.47
CA LYS A 873 49.47 -21.49 19.72
C LYS A 873 49.22 -20.61 20.95
N GLU A 874 49.73 -19.40 20.96
CA GLU A 874 49.48 -18.38 21.98
C GLU A 874 48.03 -17.91 22.00
N GLN A 875 47.33 -17.96 20.85
CA GLN A 875 45.92 -17.64 20.70
C GLN A 875 44.96 -18.84 20.98
N ASN A 876 45.47 -19.93 21.58
CA ASN A 876 44.72 -21.15 21.95
C ASN A 876 44.07 -21.91 20.77
N PHE A 877 44.62 -21.84 19.58
CA PHE A 877 44.16 -22.64 18.44
C PHE A 877 44.61 -24.12 18.59
N LYS A 878 43.71 -25.05 18.18
CA LYS A 878 44.06 -26.50 18.21
C LYS A 878 45.21 -26.82 17.23
N MET A 879 46.25 -27.50 17.71
CA MET A 879 47.45 -27.80 16.93
C MET A 879 47.18 -28.49 15.56
N LYS A 880 46.12 -29.33 15.51
CA LYS A 880 45.71 -30.00 14.26
C LYS A 880 45.21 -29.01 13.19
N LEU A 881 44.58 -27.91 13.62
CA LEU A 881 44.07 -26.85 12.75
C LEU A 881 45.21 -25.98 12.28
N ILE A 882 46.16 -25.64 13.15
CA ILE A 882 47.36 -24.86 12.83
C ILE A 882 48.18 -25.58 11.77
N MET A 883 48.44 -26.89 11.94
CA MET A 883 49.23 -27.71 10.99
C MET A 883 48.53 -27.85 9.63
N LYS A 884 47.20 -27.86 9.60
CA LYS A 884 46.45 -27.84 8.34
C LYS A 884 46.68 -26.53 7.60
N TYR A 885 46.59 -25.39 8.27
CA TYR A 885 46.86 -24.09 7.64
C TYR A 885 48.31 -23.92 7.22
N VAL A 886 49.26 -24.40 8.02
CA VAL A 886 50.68 -24.39 7.66
C VAL A 886 50.94 -25.18 6.38
N SER A 887 50.34 -26.38 6.23
CA SER A 887 50.47 -27.17 5.02
C SER A 887 49.88 -26.51 3.79
N GLU A 888 48.73 -25.85 3.95
CA GLU A 888 48.02 -25.16 2.86
C GLU A 888 48.75 -23.88 2.43
N LEU A 889 49.32 -23.12 3.38
CA LEU A 889 50.11 -21.94 3.11
C LEU A 889 51.50 -22.30 2.49
N LYS A 890 52.08 -23.43 2.84
CA LYS A 890 53.28 -23.95 2.16
C LYS A 890 53.02 -24.34 0.72
N ASN A 891 51.91 -25.02 0.46
CA ASN A 891 51.50 -25.42 -0.90
C ASN A 891 51.26 -24.21 -1.81
N GLN A 892 50.94 -23.06 -1.24
CA GLN A 892 50.75 -21.82 -1.98
C GLN A 892 51.97 -20.89 -2.00
N GLU A 893 53.11 -21.37 -1.51
CA GLU A 893 54.37 -20.61 -1.40
C GLU A 893 54.25 -19.33 -0.57
N LEU A 894 53.40 -19.37 0.47
CA LEU A 894 53.16 -18.25 1.37
C LEU A 894 53.89 -18.37 2.71
N LEU A 895 54.46 -19.54 3.03
CA LEU A 895 55.30 -19.81 4.18
C LEU A 895 56.53 -20.64 3.80
N PRO A 896 57.76 -20.27 4.17
CA PRO A 896 58.17 -19.01 4.87
C PRO A 896 58.03 -17.77 3.97
N LEU A 897 57.68 -16.62 4.56
CA LEU A 897 57.44 -15.37 3.84
C LEU A 897 58.70 -14.50 3.82
N TYR A 898 59.12 -14.08 2.64
CA TYR A 898 60.26 -13.18 2.44
C TYR A 898 59.77 -11.79 2.00
N ASN A 899 60.61 -10.78 2.24
CA ASN A 899 60.33 -9.38 1.99
C ASN A 899 60.05 -9.01 0.51
N ASN A 900 60.41 -9.87 -0.43
CA ASN A 900 60.20 -9.71 -1.87
C ASN A 900 58.97 -10.48 -2.39
N ASN A 901 58.18 -11.09 -1.54
CA ASN A 901 57.02 -11.89 -1.96
C ASN A 901 55.83 -10.99 -2.30
N ASN A 902 55.38 -10.97 -3.55
CA ASN A 902 54.27 -10.19 -4.04
C ASN A 902 52.92 -10.59 -3.40
N LYS A 903 52.86 -11.72 -2.69
CA LYS A 903 51.67 -12.23 -2.03
C LYS A 903 51.49 -11.78 -0.56
N ILE A 904 52.37 -10.87 -0.07
CA ILE A 904 52.30 -10.33 1.30
C ILE A 904 50.92 -9.73 1.61
N SER A 905 50.29 -9.08 0.64
CA SER A 905 48.95 -8.53 0.79
C SER A 905 47.85 -9.60 0.97
N ILE A 906 48.07 -10.80 0.38
CA ILE A 906 47.12 -11.92 0.51
C ILE A 906 47.26 -12.53 1.92
N LEU A 907 48.45 -12.66 2.43
CA LEU A 907 48.67 -13.16 3.78
C LEU A 907 48.13 -12.24 4.86
N SER A 908 48.26 -10.93 4.71
CA SER A 908 47.67 -9.99 5.66
C SER A 908 46.14 -10.05 5.66
N ARG A 909 45.50 -10.33 4.50
CA ARG A 909 44.04 -10.58 4.40
C ARG A 909 43.67 -11.89 5.08
N ILE A 910 44.44 -12.98 4.84
CA ILE A 910 44.23 -14.29 5.48
C ILE A 910 44.36 -14.18 7.01
N PHE A 911 45.35 -13.48 7.50
CA PHE A 911 45.53 -13.22 8.94
C PHE A 911 44.34 -12.40 9.51
N GLY A 912 43.86 -11.41 8.79
CA GLY A 912 42.67 -10.64 9.15
C GLY A 912 41.44 -11.52 9.26
N PHE A 913 41.26 -12.47 8.34
CA PHE A 913 40.16 -13.45 8.38
C PHE A 913 40.29 -14.46 9.52
N ILE A 914 41.49 -15.01 9.75
CA ILE A 914 41.73 -16.03 10.80
C ILE A 914 41.61 -15.42 12.21
N LEU A 915 41.97 -14.15 12.40
CA LEU A 915 41.80 -13.45 13.68
C LEU A 915 40.38 -12.90 13.87
N SER A 916 39.55 -12.85 12.83
CA SER A 916 38.12 -12.47 12.92
C SER A 916 37.23 -13.68 13.21
N ASP A 917 37.69 -14.91 12.98
CA ASP A 917 37.06 -16.16 13.41
C ASP A 917 37.46 -16.51 14.84
#